data_573f52985b14db809ea98b50f909c0b7
#
_entry.id   573f52985b14db809ea98b50f909c0b7
#
_cell.length_a   1.000
_cell.length_b   1.000
_cell.length_c   1.000
_cell.angle_alpha   90.00
_cell.angle_beta   90.00
_cell.angle_gamma   90.00
#
_symmetry.space_group_name_H-M   'P 1'
#
loop_
_entity.id
_entity.type
_entity.pdbx_description
1 polymer ?
#
loop_
_entity_poly.entity_id
_entity_poly.type
_entity_poly.pdbx_seq_one_letter_code
_entity_poly.pdbx_strand_id
1 'polypeptide(L)'
;MQAKSRAYATEQIGQQREDFKRLGVLGDWERPYRTMDPANEAGQIRAFKRVIERGFVYRGLKPVYWCFDCGSSLAEFEIEYADKKSDTLDVAFESNDNAALAAAFGLAALPGDGSKKAFAVIWTTTAWTIPANQALNAHPELEYALVDTPRGVLLLASSLVEKCLERYQLEGMVLATAKGEALRGLVFRHPLWDVAPDPGFAGPPEGAQPSLGRPDRPLESGTNAYSYRRLSPLYLADYVSDSDGTGIVHSAPAYGVDDFNSCVAHGMRYDDILNPVQGNGQYAQDLPLFGGMNIWKACPAILTTLQEAGRLMATSPIVHSYPHCWRHKSPVIYRAAAQWFVRMDAGDGVFTKDKAPKTLRQLALDAIEVTRFYPENGKARLRDMIANRPDWCISRQRSWGVPVPFFLHKDSGELHPNTMAILDQAADIVEKGGIEAWSRVTAQEILGATDAPLYTKSTDILEVWFDSGSTFWHVLRGSHKDAYARPPFHADGPEADLYLEGHDQHRGWFHSSLLLGCALFDRAPYRGLLTHGFATDGQGRKMSKSLGNTVDPQTVTTKMGAEIVRLWVAATDYSGDLNIDDKILARVVDTYRRVRNTLKFLLANVSDFDPATDSVPPDQLLEIDRYALSRAAQLQADILAHYKVFEFHPVVSKMQVYCSEDLGAFYLDILKDRLYTTAAKSQARRSAQTALWQITQAMLRWMAPFLSFTAEEAWTVLGAAGKTPANTRESIFMDGYLTLPTPDESLVRKWARIREIREQVNKDIEVLRADGKVGASLQAEVTLTVNEDDHAYLASLGGDLKFVFITSAITLVAGHALSISASVSNGTKCERCWHYCDDIGTVAAHPTLCGRCASNLDGAGEVRLFA
;
A
#
# COMPACT_ATOMS: atom_id res chain seq x y z
N MET A 1 12.04 -31.15 4.70
CA MET A 1 11.19 -29.95 4.93
C MET A 1 11.01 -29.18 3.63
N GLN A 2 12.05 -28.74 2.92
CA GLN A 2 12.02 -27.98 1.68
C GLN A 2 11.12 -28.60 0.58
N ALA A 3 11.25 -29.91 0.27
CA ALA A 3 10.43 -30.58 -0.72
C ALA A 3 8.91 -30.54 -0.40
N LYS A 4 8.54 -30.67 0.89
CA LYS A 4 7.13 -30.54 1.33
C LYS A 4 6.61 -29.12 1.14
N SER A 5 7.45 -28.10 1.43
CA SER A 5 7.09 -26.70 1.24
C SER A 5 6.88 -26.37 -0.23
N ARG A 6 7.74 -26.86 -1.13
CA ARG A 6 7.56 -26.69 -2.59
C ARG A 6 6.27 -27.36 -3.11
N ALA A 7 5.97 -28.60 -2.65
CA ALA A 7 4.76 -29.29 -3.03
C ALA A 7 3.49 -28.54 -2.59
N TYR A 8 3.47 -28.08 -1.34
CA TYR A 8 2.37 -27.28 -0.81
C TYR A 8 2.20 -25.96 -1.55
N ALA A 9 3.29 -25.23 -1.79
CA ALA A 9 3.23 -23.99 -2.56
C ALA A 9 2.70 -24.22 -3.98
N THR A 10 3.11 -25.31 -4.65
CA THR A 10 2.61 -25.65 -5.99
C THR A 10 1.11 -25.91 -5.99
N GLU A 11 0.58 -26.62 -4.98
CA GLU A 11 -0.85 -26.85 -4.81
C GLU A 11 -1.61 -25.52 -4.63
N GLN A 12 -1.13 -24.65 -3.75
CA GLN A 12 -1.76 -23.33 -3.50
C GLN A 12 -1.73 -22.43 -4.73
N ILE A 13 -0.65 -22.42 -5.51
CA ILE A 13 -0.57 -21.70 -6.80
C ILE A 13 -1.65 -22.18 -7.75
N GLY A 14 -1.87 -23.49 -7.82
CA GLY A 14 -2.94 -24.07 -8.66
C GLY A 14 -4.32 -23.56 -8.25
N GLN A 15 -4.64 -23.55 -6.98
CA GLN A 15 -5.92 -23.06 -6.46
C GLN A 15 -6.09 -21.56 -6.73
N GLN A 16 -5.10 -20.75 -6.39
CA GLN A 16 -5.13 -19.29 -6.63
C GLN A 16 -5.30 -18.94 -8.11
N ARG A 17 -4.64 -19.68 -9.02
CA ARG A 17 -4.80 -19.49 -10.47
C ARG A 17 -6.26 -19.62 -10.90
N GLU A 18 -6.94 -20.68 -10.48
CA GLU A 18 -8.34 -20.89 -10.82
C GLU A 18 -9.26 -19.83 -10.22
N ASP A 19 -8.97 -19.39 -8.99
CA ASP A 19 -9.70 -18.30 -8.32
C ASP A 19 -9.55 -16.97 -9.06
N PHE A 20 -8.35 -16.60 -9.47
CA PHE A 20 -8.09 -15.39 -10.24
C PHE A 20 -8.71 -15.45 -11.65
N LYS A 21 -8.64 -16.60 -12.34
CA LYS A 21 -9.35 -16.81 -13.60
C LYS A 21 -10.85 -16.62 -13.44
N ARG A 22 -11.43 -17.16 -12.35
CA ARG A 22 -12.87 -17.01 -12.06
C ARG A 22 -13.27 -15.56 -11.82
N LEU A 23 -12.37 -14.75 -11.24
CA LEU A 23 -12.58 -13.31 -11.06
C LEU A 23 -12.36 -12.49 -12.34
N GLY A 24 -11.92 -13.10 -13.43
CA GLY A 24 -11.70 -12.43 -14.71
C GLY A 24 -10.39 -11.64 -14.80
N VAL A 25 -9.39 -12.04 -14.02
CA VAL A 25 -8.03 -11.47 -14.13
C VAL A 25 -7.36 -12.06 -15.37
N LEU A 26 -6.82 -11.19 -16.23
CA LEU A 26 -6.05 -11.59 -17.40
C LEU A 26 -4.57 -11.76 -17.03
N GLY A 27 -3.93 -12.81 -17.54
CA GLY A 27 -2.53 -13.11 -17.26
C GLY A 27 -2.00 -14.28 -18.08
N ASP A 28 -0.69 -14.50 -18.04
CA ASP A 28 -0.03 -15.68 -18.62
C ASP A 28 -0.13 -16.87 -17.65
N TRP A 29 -1.28 -17.51 -17.61
CA TRP A 29 -1.61 -18.59 -16.66
C TRP A 29 -0.82 -19.87 -16.90
N GLU A 30 -0.29 -20.07 -18.09
CA GLU A 30 0.51 -21.25 -18.45
C GLU A 30 1.96 -21.12 -17.98
N ARG A 31 2.46 -19.88 -17.84
CA ARG A 31 3.80 -19.58 -17.36
C ARG A 31 3.73 -18.57 -16.19
N PRO A 32 3.16 -18.93 -15.04
CA PRO A 32 3.09 -18.02 -13.90
C PRO A 32 4.49 -17.74 -13.36
N TYR A 33 4.72 -16.52 -12.90
CA TYR A 33 5.87 -16.23 -12.07
C TYR A 33 5.78 -17.01 -10.74
N ARG A 34 6.84 -17.73 -10.39
CA ARG A 34 6.96 -18.44 -9.11
C ARG A 34 8.30 -18.07 -8.46
N THR A 35 8.25 -17.62 -7.21
CA THR A 35 9.45 -17.25 -6.45
C THR A 35 10.45 -18.39 -6.32
N MET A 36 9.94 -19.62 -6.24
CA MET A 36 10.73 -20.84 -6.05
C MET A 36 11.26 -21.46 -7.35
N ASP A 37 11.12 -20.82 -8.51
CA ASP A 37 11.69 -21.32 -9.74
C ASP A 37 13.21 -21.08 -9.77
N PRO A 38 14.03 -22.09 -10.08
CA PRO A 38 15.48 -21.98 -10.03
C PRO A 38 16.07 -20.81 -10.83
N ALA A 39 15.45 -20.47 -11.96
CA ALA A 39 15.86 -19.31 -12.76
C ALA A 39 15.65 -17.98 -12.03
N ASN A 40 14.56 -17.85 -11.25
CA ASN A 40 14.29 -16.68 -10.45
C ASN A 40 15.19 -16.62 -9.21
N GLU A 41 15.42 -17.75 -8.53
CA GLU A 41 16.37 -17.84 -7.43
C GLU A 41 17.81 -17.45 -7.88
N ALA A 42 18.26 -17.91 -9.02
CA ALA A 42 19.55 -17.54 -9.62
C ALA A 42 19.59 -16.06 -10.04
N GLY A 43 18.48 -15.56 -10.59
CA GLY A 43 18.33 -14.15 -10.97
C GLY A 43 18.52 -13.19 -9.79
N GLN A 44 18.07 -13.57 -8.61
CA GLN A 44 18.26 -12.80 -7.38
C GLN A 44 19.73 -12.75 -6.96
N ILE A 45 20.47 -13.86 -7.07
CA ILE A 45 21.94 -13.87 -6.81
C ILE A 45 22.67 -12.94 -7.79
N ARG A 46 22.26 -12.94 -9.06
CA ARG A 46 22.84 -12.03 -10.08
C ARG A 46 22.50 -10.57 -9.80
N ALA A 47 21.27 -10.26 -9.33
CA ALA A 47 20.92 -8.93 -8.85
C ALA A 47 21.79 -8.50 -7.66
N PHE A 48 21.94 -9.38 -6.67
CA PHE A 48 22.78 -9.15 -5.50
C PHE A 48 24.23 -8.87 -5.87
N LYS A 49 24.80 -9.68 -6.77
CA LYS A 49 26.14 -9.44 -7.34
C LYS A 49 26.25 -8.02 -7.91
N ARG A 50 25.27 -7.60 -8.71
CA ARG A 50 25.30 -6.26 -9.33
C ARG A 50 25.24 -5.14 -8.28
N VAL A 51 24.43 -5.30 -7.23
CA VAL A 51 24.39 -4.34 -6.11
C VAL A 51 25.73 -4.23 -5.38
N ILE A 52 26.45 -5.36 -5.24
CA ILE A 52 27.82 -5.37 -4.70
C ILE A 52 28.80 -4.66 -5.64
N GLU A 53 28.77 -4.95 -6.93
CA GLU A 53 29.63 -4.30 -7.94
C GLU A 53 29.45 -2.77 -7.96
N ARG A 54 28.23 -2.29 -7.63
CA ARG A 54 27.91 -0.87 -7.51
C ARG A 54 28.34 -0.25 -6.18
N GLY A 55 28.90 -1.05 -5.26
CA GLY A 55 29.46 -0.59 -3.99
C GLY A 55 28.47 -0.33 -2.87
N PHE A 56 27.21 -0.79 -3.01
CA PHE A 56 26.18 -0.56 -2.00
C PHE A 56 26.21 -1.56 -0.85
N VAL A 57 26.84 -2.73 -0.99
CA VAL A 57 26.83 -3.77 0.04
C VAL A 57 28.09 -3.71 0.90
N TYR A 58 27.91 -3.83 2.21
CA TYR A 58 29.01 -3.93 3.16
C TYR A 58 28.62 -4.83 4.33
N ARG A 59 29.65 -5.33 5.06
CA ARG A 59 29.48 -6.03 6.32
C ARG A 59 29.70 -5.07 7.48
N GLY A 60 28.80 -5.09 8.46
CA GLY A 60 28.92 -4.24 9.64
C GLY A 60 28.40 -4.91 10.90
N LEU A 61 28.98 -4.53 12.05
CA LEU A 61 28.43 -4.83 13.37
C LEU A 61 27.57 -3.64 13.79
N LYS A 62 26.27 -3.85 13.87
CA LYS A 62 25.29 -2.82 14.29
C LYS A 62 24.17 -3.46 15.09
N PRO A 63 23.51 -2.73 16.02
CA PRO A 63 22.26 -3.18 16.60
C PRO A 63 21.18 -3.35 15.52
N VAL A 64 20.66 -4.56 15.41
CA VAL A 64 19.55 -4.91 14.51
C VAL A 64 18.42 -5.50 15.33
N TYR A 65 17.20 -5.43 14.87
CA TYR A 65 16.10 -6.17 15.48
C TYR A 65 16.41 -7.66 15.43
N TRP A 66 16.23 -8.34 16.56
CA TRP A 66 16.50 -9.74 16.71
C TRP A 66 15.33 -10.46 17.35
N CYS A 67 14.85 -11.50 16.71
CA CYS A 67 13.81 -12.39 17.23
C CYS A 67 14.43 -13.69 17.72
N PHE A 68 14.22 -14.03 18.99
CA PHE A 68 14.75 -15.26 19.59
C PHE A 68 14.08 -16.53 19.03
N ASP A 69 12.80 -16.45 18.70
CA ASP A 69 12.05 -17.57 18.12
C ASP A 69 12.43 -17.82 16.65
N CYS A 70 12.76 -16.77 15.91
CA CYS A 70 13.34 -16.92 14.58
C CYS A 70 14.80 -17.37 14.62
N GLY A 71 15.54 -17.04 15.70
CA GLY A 71 17.01 -17.15 15.76
C GLY A 71 17.71 -16.26 14.71
N SER A 72 17.10 -15.12 14.35
CA SER A 72 17.53 -14.32 13.19
C SER A 72 17.29 -12.83 13.41
N SER A 73 18.09 -12.03 12.67
CA SER A 73 17.82 -10.61 12.48
C SER A 73 16.50 -10.37 11.76
N LEU A 74 15.91 -9.18 11.97
CA LEU A 74 14.70 -8.70 11.31
C LEU A 74 14.98 -7.31 10.73
N ALA A 75 14.32 -6.98 9.61
CA ALA A 75 14.26 -5.63 9.11
C ALA A 75 13.07 -4.88 9.72
N GLU A 76 13.03 -3.56 9.56
CA GLU A 76 11.94 -2.71 10.07
C GLU A 76 10.56 -3.15 9.55
N PHE A 77 10.47 -3.68 8.33
CA PHE A 77 9.23 -4.19 7.73
C PHE A 77 8.67 -5.46 8.40
N GLU A 78 9.51 -6.14 9.18
CA GLU A 78 9.16 -7.37 9.88
C GLU A 78 8.77 -7.13 11.35
N ILE A 79 8.60 -5.85 11.72
CA ILE A 79 8.26 -5.43 13.08
C ILE A 79 6.83 -4.93 13.14
N GLU A 80 6.10 -5.42 14.12
CA GLU A 80 4.79 -4.89 14.53
C GLU A 80 4.89 -4.36 15.95
N TYR A 81 4.05 -3.39 16.30
CA TYR A 81 4.03 -2.85 17.65
C TYR A 81 2.80 -3.33 18.40
N ALA A 82 3.00 -3.75 19.64
CA ALA A 82 1.93 -4.17 20.55
C ALA A 82 2.24 -3.70 21.96
N ASP A 83 1.18 -3.55 22.76
CA ASP A 83 1.32 -3.15 24.16
C ASP A 83 2.02 -4.25 24.98
N LYS A 84 3.03 -3.86 25.74
CA LYS A 84 3.79 -4.70 26.65
C LYS A 84 3.82 -4.10 28.05
N LYS A 85 3.58 -4.93 29.05
CA LYS A 85 3.82 -4.58 30.45
C LYS A 85 5.31 -4.76 30.77
N SER A 86 5.91 -3.74 31.37
CA SER A 86 7.30 -3.73 31.81
C SER A 86 7.38 -2.98 33.17
N ASP A 87 8.51 -3.10 33.84
CA ASP A 87 8.82 -2.28 35.00
C ASP A 87 9.81 -1.20 34.60
N THR A 88 9.56 0.03 35.06
CA THR A 88 10.55 1.11 34.97
C THR A 88 11.53 0.99 36.13
N LEU A 89 12.76 1.39 35.91
CA LEU A 89 13.81 1.41 36.91
C LEU A 89 14.50 2.76 36.92
N ASP A 90 14.63 3.34 38.12
CA ASP A 90 15.56 4.46 38.37
C ASP A 90 16.80 3.87 39.06
N VAL A 91 17.96 3.94 38.38
CA VAL A 91 19.20 3.30 38.86
C VAL A 91 20.30 4.31 39.09
N ALA A 92 20.93 4.25 40.27
CA ALA A 92 21.97 5.14 40.71
C ALA A 92 23.38 4.65 40.35
N PHE A 93 24.11 5.43 39.56
CA PHE A 93 25.50 5.20 39.18
C PHE A 93 26.41 6.08 40.06
N GLU A 94 27.25 5.51 40.91
CA GLU A 94 28.10 6.21 41.83
C GLU A 94 29.19 6.99 41.08
N SER A 95 29.40 8.28 41.44
CA SER A 95 30.50 9.09 40.92
C SER A 95 31.84 8.44 41.22
N ASN A 96 32.71 8.36 40.23
CA ASN A 96 34.07 7.87 40.46
C ASN A 96 35.00 8.98 41.02
N ASP A 97 34.66 10.28 40.78
CA ASP A 97 35.40 11.41 41.23
C ASP A 97 34.45 12.54 41.66
N ASN A 98 34.23 12.65 42.98
CA ASN A 98 33.36 13.65 43.55
C ASN A 98 33.92 15.08 43.42
N ALA A 99 35.25 15.25 43.33
CA ALA A 99 35.85 16.57 43.15
C ALA A 99 35.62 17.10 41.72
N ALA A 100 35.80 16.22 40.71
CA ALA A 100 35.47 16.56 39.33
C ALA A 100 33.97 16.89 39.18
N LEU A 101 33.08 16.13 39.82
CA LEU A 101 31.65 16.40 39.80
C LEU A 101 31.30 17.73 40.47
N ALA A 102 31.86 18.03 41.62
CA ALA A 102 31.67 19.32 42.29
C ALA A 102 32.15 20.49 41.42
N ALA A 103 33.36 20.38 40.84
CA ALA A 103 33.93 21.38 39.96
C ALA A 103 33.06 21.67 38.71
N ALA A 104 32.43 20.66 38.12
CA ALA A 104 31.51 20.81 36.98
C ALA A 104 30.29 21.72 37.34
N PHE A 105 29.92 21.79 38.59
CA PHE A 105 28.85 22.65 39.11
C PHE A 105 29.34 23.92 39.81
N GLY A 106 30.63 24.24 39.72
CA GLY A 106 31.21 25.42 40.34
C GLY A 106 31.28 25.33 41.86
N LEU A 107 31.19 24.16 42.45
CA LEU A 107 31.28 23.91 43.88
C LEU A 107 32.73 23.58 44.30
N ALA A 108 33.16 24.04 45.46
CA ALA A 108 34.49 23.73 46.01
C ALA A 108 34.57 22.26 46.45
N ALA A 109 33.50 21.71 47.00
CA ALA A 109 33.36 20.31 47.40
C ALA A 109 31.88 19.91 47.51
N LEU A 110 31.57 18.63 47.48
CA LEU A 110 30.25 18.10 47.82
C LEU A 110 30.07 18.09 49.36
N PRO A 111 28.82 18.01 49.89
CA PRO A 111 28.55 17.92 51.33
C PRO A 111 29.39 16.84 52.05
N GLY A 112 29.67 17.06 53.35
CA GLY A 112 30.50 16.18 54.16
C GLY A 112 31.97 16.24 53.77
N ASP A 113 32.46 17.44 53.43
CA ASP A 113 33.85 17.67 52.99
C ASP A 113 34.26 16.80 51.79
N GLY A 114 33.28 16.50 50.89
CA GLY A 114 33.45 15.70 49.71
C GLY A 114 33.30 14.19 49.93
N SER A 115 33.05 13.76 51.18
CA SER A 115 32.91 12.30 51.48
C SER A 115 31.53 11.72 51.20
N LYS A 116 30.50 12.58 51.06
CA LYS A 116 29.12 12.11 50.75
C LYS A 116 29.06 11.52 49.35
N LYS A 117 28.52 10.32 49.23
CA LYS A 117 28.39 9.66 47.93
C LYS A 117 27.51 10.47 46.98
N ALA A 118 27.91 10.53 45.71
CA ALA A 118 27.12 11.17 44.66
C ALA A 118 26.81 10.19 43.55
N PHE A 119 25.65 10.38 42.92
CA PHE A 119 25.11 9.45 41.93
C PHE A 119 24.48 10.17 40.73
N ALA A 120 24.78 9.76 39.53
CA ALA A 120 23.92 10.01 38.38
C ALA A 120 22.78 8.99 38.37
N VAL A 121 21.55 9.46 38.28
CA VAL A 121 20.40 8.56 38.27
C VAL A 121 19.84 8.46 36.85
N ILE A 122 19.72 7.23 36.34
CA ILE A 122 19.12 6.94 35.02
C ILE A 122 17.75 6.34 35.20
N TRP A 123 16.95 6.46 34.14
CA TRP A 123 15.66 5.80 34.06
C TRP A 123 15.62 4.88 32.83
N THR A 124 15.07 3.66 32.99
CA THR A 124 14.95 2.69 31.90
C THR A 124 13.73 1.80 32.09
N THR A 125 13.17 1.30 30.97
CA THR A 125 12.14 0.23 30.93
C THR A 125 12.73 -1.15 30.66
N THR A 126 14.06 -1.24 30.46
CA THR A 126 14.76 -2.45 30.04
C THR A 126 15.79 -2.89 31.06
N ALA A 127 15.35 -3.46 32.18
CA ALA A 127 16.27 -3.94 33.25
C ALA A 127 17.38 -4.85 32.72
N TRP A 128 17.07 -5.67 31.71
CA TRP A 128 18.00 -6.64 31.13
C TRP A 128 19.19 -6.02 30.39
N THR A 129 19.18 -4.71 30.09
CA THR A 129 20.34 -4.03 29.45
C THR A 129 21.35 -3.52 30.48
N ILE A 130 20.98 -3.37 31.76
CA ILE A 130 21.88 -2.88 32.81
C ILE A 130 23.19 -3.66 32.90
N PRO A 131 23.20 -5.02 32.86
CA PRO A 131 24.46 -5.78 32.88
C PRO A 131 25.44 -5.44 31.73
N ALA A 132 24.96 -4.88 30.64
CA ALA A 132 25.73 -4.48 29.45
C ALA A 132 26.00 -2.96 29.37
N ASN A 133 25.67 -2.18 30.40
CA ASN A 133 25.92 -0.73 30.39
C ASN A 133 27.41 -0.44 30.17
N GLN A 134 27.73 0.54 29.30
CA GLN A 134 29.09 0.98 29.01
C GLN A 134 29.27 2.50 29.07
N ALA A 135 28.18 3.28 29.04
CA ALA A 135 28.23 4.74 29.11
C ALA A 135 26.94 5.31 29.69
N LEU A 136 26.95 6.57 30.00
CA LEU A 136 25.79 7.44 30.30
C LEU A 136 25.72 8.55 29.25
N ASN A 137 24.54 9.12 29.00
CA ASN A 137 24.37 10.26 28.09
C ASN A 137 23.52 11.33 28.74
N ALA A 138 23.93 12.60 28.53
CA ALA A 138 23.22 13.82 28.90
C ALA A 138 23.07 14.76 27.72
N HIS A 139 22.06 15.61 27.71
CA HIS A 139 21.89 16.60 26.66
C HIS A 139 22.76 17.83 26.90
N PRO A 140 23.52 18.34 25.94
CA PRO A 140 24.45 19.45 26.18
C PRO A 140 23.76 20.73 26.66
N GLU A 141 22.57 21.04 26.13
CA GLU A 141 21.85 22.29 26.39
C GLU A 141 20.85 22.23 27.56
N LEU A 142 20.51 21.04 28.07
CA LEU A 142 19.63 20.92 29.22
C LEU A 142 20.36 21.37 30.50
N GLU A 143 19.60 21.87 31.48
CA GLU A 143 20.12 22.21 32.80
C GLU A 143 20.00 21.00 33.73
N TYR A 144 21.05 20.70 34.46
CA TYR A 144 21.15 19.62 35.44
C TYR A 144 21.38 20.20 36.83
N ALA A 145 20.86 19.52 37.83
CA ALA A 145 20.97 19.88 39.24
C ALA A 145 21.70 18.80 40.04
N LEU A 146 22.53 19.25 40.98
CA LEU A 146 22.98 18.40 42.09
C LEU A 146 22.03 18.60 43.26
N VAL A 147 21.44 17.53 43.74
CA VAL A 147 20.41 17.53 44.79
C VAL A 147 20.91 16.75 45.99
N ASP A 148 21.08 17.44 47.12
CA ASP A 148 21.44 16.78 48.36
C ASP A 148 20.25 16.08 49.00
N THR A 149 20.37 14.79 49.23
CA THR A 149 19.32 13.95 49.81
C THR A 149 19.87 13.01 50.89
N PRO A 150 19.02 12.39 51.72
CA PRO A 150 19.46 11.37 52.71
C PRO A 150 20.19 10.19 52.08
N ARG A 151 19.93 9.87 50.81
CA ARG A 151 20.57 8.74 50.08
C ARG A 151 21.88 9.13 49.37
N GLY A 152 22.28 10.38 49.42
CA GLY A 152 23.43 10.92 48.71
C GLY A 152 23.12 12.14 47.87
N VAL A 153 24.09 12.65 47.14
CA VAL A 153 23.92 13.75 46.20
C VAL A 153 23.47 13.13 44.85
N LEU A 154 22.34 13.57 44.34
CA LEU A 154 21.78 13.06 43.11
C LEU A 154 21.98 14.07 41.98
N LEU A 155 22.48 13.59 40.82
CA LEU A 155 22.55 14.32 39.56
C LEU A 155 21.32 13.97 38.73
N LEU A 156 20.50 15.02 38.43
CA LEU A 156 19.23 14.92 37.71
C LEU A 156 19.05 16.12 36.78
N ALA A 157 18.23 16.05 35.73
CA ALA A 157 17.79 17.23 34.99
C ALA A 157 16.99 18.15 35.90
N SER A 158 17.27 19.48 35.89
CA SER A 158 16.65 20.45 36.76
C SER A 158 15.11 20.44 36.69
N SER A 159 14.55 20.30 35.49
CA SER A 159 13.12 20.26 35.27
C SER A 159 12.42 19.00 35.85
N LEU A 160 13.18 17.94 36.15
CA LEU A 160 12.65 16.66 36.63
C LEU A 160 12.90 16.40 38.12
N VAL A 161 13.60 17.33 38.83
CA VAL A 161 13.98 17.14 40.24
C VAL A 161 12.78 16.84 41.14
N GLU A 162 11.73 17.67 41.08
CA GLU A 162 10.54 17.48 41.93
C GLU A 162 9.86 16.14 41.68
N LYS A 163 9.64 15.77 40.41
CA LYS A 163 9.04 14.48 40.01
C LYS A 163 9.89 13.28 40.49
N CYS A 164 11.20 13.40 40.36
CA CYS A 164 12.12 12.34 40.82
C CYS A 164 12.12 12.21 42.34
N LEU A 165 12.19 13.31 43.11
CA LEU A 165 12.13 13.26 44.57
C LEU A 165 10.81 12.69 45.08
N GLU A 166 9.68 13.08 44.50
CA GLU A 166 8.38 12.50 44.81
C GLU A 166 8.37 10.98 44.55
N ARG A 167 8.85 10.56 43.38
CA ARG A 167 8.94 9.15 43.02
C ARG A 167 9.85 8.32 43.92
N TYR A 168 10.92 8.96 44.44
CA TYR A 168 11.85 8.31 45.36
C TYR A 168 11.41 8.40 46.82
N GLN A 169 10.36 9.16 47.11
CA GLN A 169 9.90 9.46 48.47
C GLN A 169 11.03 10.08 49.31
N LEU A 170 11.78 11.03 48.76
CA LEU A 170 12.91 11.71 49.35
C LEU A 170 12.65 13.20 49.40
N GLU A 171 13.14 13.84 50.50
CA GLU A 171 13.35 15.26 50.52
C GLU A 171 14.77 15.58 50.03
N GLY A 172 14.94 16.71 49.33
CA GLY A 172 16.22 17.08 48.79
C GLY A 172 16.36 18.60 48.63
N MET A 173 17.59 19.07 48.67
CA MET A 173 17.93 20.46 48.45
C MET A 173 18.85 20.57 47.23
N VAL A 174 18.50 21.45 46.29
CA VAL A 174 19.36 21.73 45.13
C VAL A 174 20.60 22.48 45.64
N LEU A 175 21.77 21.96 45.40
CA LEU A 175 23.06 22.52 45.75
C LEU A 175 23.55 23.52 44.70
N ALA A 176 23.47 23.14 43.44
CA ALA A 176 23.89 23.95 42.31
C ALA A 176 23.27 23.39 41.02
N THR A 177 23.24 24.19 39.95
CA THR A 177 22.84 23.80 38.61
C THR A 177 23.93 24.09 37.60
N ALA A 178 23.97 23.33 36.52
CA ALA A 178 24.90 23.53 35.40
C ALA A 178 24.28 23.03 34.09
N LYS A 179 24.74 23.55 32.96
CA LYS A 179 24.39 23.00 31.63
C LYS A 179 25.04 21.65 31.44
N GLY A 180 24.38 20.76 30.66
CA GLY A 180 24.91 19.45 30.40
C GLY A 180 26.31 19.43 29.77
N GLU A 181 26.67 20.48 29.04
CA GLU A 181 28.04 20.65 28.52
C GLU A 181 29.10 20.56 29.60
N ALA A 182 28.82 21.04 30.82
CA ALA A 182 29.75 20.97 31.96
C ALA A 182 29.95 19.54 32.49
N LEU A 183 29.06 18.60 32.11
CA LEU A 183 29.13 17.20 32.53
C LEU A 183 30.05 16.35 31.65
N ARG A 184 30.55 16.91 30.55
CA ARG A 184 31.42 16.25 29.59
C ARG A 184 32.65 15.65 30.30
N GLY A 185 32.81 14.34 30.09
CA GLY A 185 33.97 13.60 30.61
C GLY A 185 33.90 13.19 32.09
N LEU A 186 32.77 13.46 32.77
CA LEU A 186 32.53 12.87 34.11
C LEU A 186 32.40 11.36 33.97
N VAL A 187 32.78 10.64 35.01
CA VAL A 187 32.85 9.19 34.99
C VAL A 187 32.15 8.61 36.22
N PHE A 188 31.38 7.57 36.00
CA PHE A 188 30.59 6.89 37.01
C PHE A 188 30.94 5.39 37.07
N ARG A 189 30.72 4.73 38.19
CA ARG A 189 30.91 3.31 38.39
C ARG A 189 29.66 2.57 37.97
N HIS A 190 29.83 1.41 37.31
CA HIS A 190 28.71 0.51 37.01
C HIS A 190 27.94 0.19 38.30
N PRO A 191 26.59 0.13 38.29
CA PRO A 191 25.81 -0.02 39.54
C PRO A 191 26.08 -1.35 40.30
N LEU A 192 26.60 -2.36 39.61
CA LEU A 192 26.96 -3.66 40.19
C LEU A 192 28.46 -3.78 40.50
N TRP A 193 29.23 -2.68 40.55
CA TRP A 193 30.65 -2.65 40.76
C TRP A 193 31.10 -3.46 41.97
N ASP A 194 30.39 -3.37 43.11
CA ASP A 194 30.75 -3.96 44.40
C ASP A 194 30.05 -5.32 44.67
N VAL A 195 29.13 -5.75 43.79
CA VAL A 195 28.21 -6.88 44.06
C VAL A 195 28.78 -8.22 43.66
N ALA A 196 29.59 -8.30 42.59
CA ALA A 196 30.14 -9.55 42.15
C ALA A 196 31.64 -9.62 42.47
N PRO A 197 32.08 -10.48 43.36
CA PRO A 197 33.48 -10.88 43.39
C PRO A 197 33.78 -11.54 42.02
N ASP A 198 34.69 -10.98 41.29
CA ASP A 198 35.17 -11.58 40.05
C ASP A 198 36.10 -12.74 40.39
N PRO A 199 35.71 -14.01 40.23
CA PRO A 199 36.52 -15.17 40.68
C PRO A 199 37.72 -15.40 39.74
N GLY A 200 38.44 -14.44 39.38
CA GLY A 200 39.63 -14.43 38.52
C GLY A 200 40.23 -13.07 38.35
N PHE A 201 39.62 -12.05 38.95
CA PHE A 201 40.09 -10.69 38.88
C PHE A 201 41.00 -10.36 40.07
N ALA A 202 42.29 -10.39 39.87
CA ALA A 202 43.29 -9.95 40.87
C ALA A 202 43.40 -8.43 41.06
N GLY A 203 42.35 -7.66 40.66
CA GLY A 203 42.40 -6.21 40.62
C GLY A 203 43.29 -5.66 39.50
N PRO A 204 43.08 -4.41 39.04
CA PRO A 204 44.08 -3.76 38.20
C PRO A 204 45.39 -3.67 39.01
N PRO A 205 46.55 -3.77 38.33
CA PRO A 205 47.84 -3.49 38.98
C PRO A 205 47.75 -2.17 39.75
N GLU A 206 48.38 -2.13 40.92
CA GLU A 206 48.37 -0.93 41.73
C GLU A 206 48.80 0.31 40.89
N GLY A 207 47.89 1.30 40.70
CA GLY A 207 48.09 2.46 39.84
C GLY A 207 47.56 2.39 38.42
N ALA A 208 46.98 1.31 37.94
CA ALA A 208 46.29 1.27 36.66
C ALA A 208 44.90 1.89 36.77
N GLN A 209 44.59 2.87 35.86
CA GLN A 209 43.24 3.44 35.78
C GLN A 209 42.28 2.42 35.16
N PRO A 210 41.04 2.23 35.73
CA PRO A 210 40.02 1.38 35.17
C PRO A 210 39.69 1.81 33.72
N SER A 211 39.43 0.87 32.84
CA SER A 211 39.10 1.18 31.45
C SER A 211 37.72 1.85 31.31
N LEU A 212 37.67 2.92 30.54
CA LEU A 212 36.45 3.66 30.25
C LEU A 212 35.56 2.83 29.29
N GLY A 213 34.44 2.30 29.81
CA GLY A 213 33.47 1.58 29.02
C GLY A 213 33.97 0.25 28.42
N ARG A 214 35.19 -0.15 28.74
CA ARG A 214 35.87 -1.33 28.20
C ARG A 214 36.02 -2.40 29.29
N PRO A 215 36.03 -3.69 28.95
CA PRO A 215 36.55 -4.71 29.85
C PRO A 215 38.02 -4.45 30.15
N ASP A 216 38.47 -4.63 31.40
CA ASP A 216 39.82 -4.33 31.87
C ASP A 216 40.96 -5.15 31.21
N ARG A 217 40.63 -6.04 30.26
CA ARG A 217 41.57 -6.78 29.43
C ARG A 217 41.07 -6.95 27.98
N PRO A 218 41.96 -6.97 26.99
CA PRO A 218 41.62 -7.50 25.67
C PRO A 218 41.11 -8.92 25.80
N LEU A 219 40.17 -9.35 24.93
CA LEU A 219 39.59 -10.68 24.84
C LEU A 219 40.67 -11.73 24.47
N GLU A 220 41.60 -11.98 25.37
CA GLU A 220 42.43 -13.17 25.29
C GLU A 220 41.66 -14.38 25.88
N SER A 221 41.77 -15.52 25.23
CA SER A 221 41.07 -16.74 25.64
C SER A 221 41.28 -17.05 27.14
N GLY A 222 40.17 -16.96 27.93
CA GLY A 222 40.17 -17.31 29.34
C GLY A 222 39.94 -16.15 30.33
N THR A 223 39.74 -14.90 29.88
CA THR A 223 39.39 -13.77 30.75
C THR A 223 37.92 -13.44 30.69
N ASN A 224 37.29 -13.12 31.84
CA ASN A 224 35.87 -12.73 31.91
C ASN A 224 35.67 -11.32 31.33
N ALA A 225 35.20 -11.25 30.07
CA ALA A 225 34.96 -10.00 29.34
C ALA A 225 33.84 -9.18 29.95
N TYR A 226 33.03 -9.74 30.85
CA TYR A 226 31.82 -9.14 31.37
C TYR A 226 31.91 -8.64 32.80
N SER A 227 33.13 -8.36 33.31
CA SER A 227 33.32 -7.81 34.68
C SER A 227 32.51 -6.50 34.87
N TYR A 228 31.81 -6.39 36.02
CA TYR A 228 31.13 -5.15 36.40
C TYR A 228 32.06 -4.07 36.96
N ARG A 229 33.35 -4.35 37.15
CA ARG A 229 34.37 -3.38 37.57
C ARG A 229 34.86 -2.57 36.37
N ARG A 230 33.90 -1.82 35.72
CA ARG A 230 34.13 -0.91 34.65
C ARG A 230 33.51 0.45 34.92
N LEU A 231 34.08 1.49 34.33
CA LEU A 231 33.60 2.85 34.44
C LEU A 231 32.67 3.17 33.26
N SER A 232 31.59 3.90 33.56
CA SER A 232 30.61 4.43 32.60
C SER A 232 30.89 5.92 32.42
N PRO A 233 31.59 6.32 31.33
CA PRO A 233 31.79 7.75 31.01
C PRO A 233 30.47 8.41 30.64
N LEU A 234 30.32 9.67 30.97
CA LEU A 234 29.16 10.47 30.55
C LEU A 234 29.50 11.19 29.25
N TYR A 235 28.75 10.86 28.22
CA TYR A 235 28.81 11.43 26.87
C TYR A 235 27.69 12.47 26.69
N LEU A 236 27.85 13.35 25.72
CA LEU A 236 26.81 14.29 25.33
C LEU A 236 26.11 13.84 24.07
N ALA A 237 24.77 13.90 24.09
CA ALA A 237 23.95 13.45 22.97
C ALA A 237 22.63 14.22 22.90
N ASP A 238 22.28 14.69 21.70
CA ASP A 238 21.10 15.54 21.47
C ASP A 238 19.76 14.76 21.58
N TYR A 239 19.79 13.42 21.53
CA TYR A 239 18.59 12.61 21.68
C TYR A 239 18.07 12.50 23.12
N VAL A 240 18.85 12.89 24.13
CA VAL A 240 18.42 12.88 25.52
C VAL A 240 17.40 13.98 25.76
N SER A 241 16.28 13.67 26.39
CA SER A 241 15.22 14.64 26.71
C SER A 241 14.93 14.69 28.21
N ASP A 242 14.25 15.75 28.63
CA ASP A 242 13.73 15.93 29.96
C ASP A 242 12.19 15.86 30.03
N SER A 243 11.56 15.23 29.03
CA SER A 243 10.11 15.01 29.05
C SER A 243 9.70 13.99 30.12
N ASP A 244 10.51 12.96 30.30
CA ASP A 244 10.31 11.87 31.26
C ASP A 244 11.64 11.34 31.82
N GLY A 245 11.54 10.54 32.89
CA GLY A 245 12.71 9.87 33.48
C GLY A 245 13.50 10.76 34.43
N THR A 246 14.80 10.94 34.18
CA THR A 246 15.75 11.66 35.00
C THR A 246 16.59 12.69 34.24
N GLY A 247 16.46 12.71 32.89
CA GLY A 247 17.31 13.52 32.01
C GLY A 247 18.71 12.95 31.76
N ILE A 248 18.98 11.72 32.24
CA ILE A 248 20.22 10.99 31.99
C ILE A 248 19.82 9.58 31.47
N VAL A 249 20.40 9.19 30.37
CA VAL A 249 20.16 7.89 29.74
C VAL A 249 21.35 6.97 29.91
N HIS A 250 21.14 5.71 30.29
CA HIS A 250 22.20 4.71 30.26
C HIS A 250 22.37 4.15 28.86
N SER A 251 23.59 3.87 28.45
CA SER A 251 23.89 3.30 27.14
C SER A 251 24.45 1.89 27.24
N ALA A 252 23.79 1.00 26.52
CA ALA A 252 24.25 -0.36 26.25
C ALA A 252 24.36 -0.54 24.72
N PRO A 253 25.54 -0.22 24.13
CA PRO A 253 25.70 -0.04 22.67
C PRO A 253 25.35 -1.27 21.83
N ALA A 254 25.29 -2.46 22.40
CA ALA A 254 24.80 -3.65 21.71
C ALA A 254 23.28 -3.68 21.54
N TYR A 255 22.50 -2.88 22.31
CA TYR A 255 21.04 -3.01 22.44
C TYR A 255 20.25 -1.74 22.17
N GLY A 256 20.89 -0.69 21.68
CA GLY A 256 20.26 0.54 21.25
C GLY A 256 21.02 1.17 20.07
N VAL A 257 20.29 1.67 19.08
CA VAL A 257 20.92 2.32 17.91
C VAL A 257 21.56 3.64 18.32
N ASP A 258 20.87 4.45 19.13
CA ASP A 258 21.40 5.73 19.63
C ASP A 258 22.56 5.51 20.59
N ASP A 259 22.48 4.48 21.45
CA ASP A 259 23.56 4.06 22.34
C ASP A 259 24.81 3.70 21.56
N PHE A 260 24.63 2.89 20.51
CA PHE A 260 25.70 2.47 19.61
C PHE A 260 26.35 3.68 18.94
N ASN A 261 25.54 4.54 18.32
CA ASN A 261 26.03 5.70 17.60
C ASN A 261 26.78 6.67 18.53
N SER A 262 26.24 6.92 19.72
CA SER A 262 26.88 7.77 20.71
C SER A 262 28.23 7.19 21.17
N CYS A 263 28.27 5.91 21.52
CA CYS A 263 29.50 5.27 21.98
C CYS A 263 30.58 5.27 20.89
N VAL A 264 30.21 4.95 19.63
CA VAL A 264 31.15 4.94 18.50
C VAL A 264 31.66 6.35 18.17
N ALA A 265 30.78 7.36 18.20
CA ALA A 265 31.16 8.77 18.00
C ALA A 265 32.17 9.27 19.05
N HIS A 266 32.12 8.72 20.27
CA HIS A 266 33.07 9.00 21.34
C HIS A 266 34.28 8.03 21.36
N GLY A 267 34.51 7.27 20.26
CA GLY A 267 35.73 6.49 20.05
C GLY A 267 35.72 5.06 20.57
N MET A 268 34.55 4.52 20.96
CA MET A 268 34.42 3.11 21.28
C MET A 268 34.58 2.26 20.01
N ARG A 269 35.47 1.29 20.02
CA ARG A 269 35.65 0.38 18.90
C ARG A 269 34.61 -0.74 18.93
N TYR A 270 34.31 -1.31 17.79
CA TYR A 270 33.34 -2.40 17.68
C TYR A 270 33.68 -3.62 18.56
N ASP A 271 34.97 -3.92 18.70
CA ASP A 271 35.48 -5.02 19.53
C ASP A 271 35.34 -4.75 21.04
N ASP A 272 35.14 -3.50 21.42
CA ASP A 272 34.97 -3.10 22.83
C ASP A 272 33.48 -3.17 23.27
N ILE A 273 32.55 -3.43 22.34
CA ILE A 273 31.11 -3.46 22.62
C ILE A 273 30.74 -4.77 23.31
N LEU A 274 30.20 -4.65 24.53
CA LEU A 274 29.75 -5.80 25.32
C LEU A 274 28.38 -6.30 24.79
N ASN A 275 28.34 -7.56 24.37
CA ASN A 275 27.14 -8.19 23.82
C ASN A 275 26.83 -9.54 24.51
N PRO A 276 26.49 -9.52 25.82
CA PRO A 276 26.29 -10.73 26.59
C PRO A 276 25.01 -11.52 26.23
N VAL A 277 24.04 -10.93 25.52
CA VAL A 277 22.82 -11.64 25.12
C VAL A 277 23.06 -12.44 23.85
N GLN A 278 22.90 -13.76 23.95
CA GLN A 278 23.06 -14.68 22.83
C GLN A 278 21.84 -14.69 21.90
N GLY A 279 21.97 -15.30 20.72
CA GLY A 279 20.90 -15.35 19.73
C GLY A 279 19.61 -16.06 20.18
N ASN A 280 19.67 -16.87 21.23
CA ASN A 280 18.53 -17.56 21.85
C ASN A 280 17.91 -16.78 23.02
N GLY A 281 18.36 -15.57 23.30
CA GLY A 281 17.86 -14.73 24.37
C GLY A 281 18.39 -15.06 25.76
N GLN A 282 19.40 -15.91 25.87
CA GLN A 282 20.08 -16.17 27.12
C GLN A 282 21.33 -15.31 27.23
N TYR A 283 21.69 -14.95 28.47
CA TYR A 283 22.99 -14.36 28.70
C TYR A 283 24.11 -15.41 28.51
N ALA A 284 25.26 -14.95 28.11
CA ALA A 284 26.49 -15.75 28.08
C ALA A 284 26.74 -16.40 29.47
N GLN A 285 27.24 -17.63 29.49
CA GLN A 285 27.40 -18.40 30.73
C GLN A 285 28.39 -17.75 31.70
N ASP A 286 29.33 -17.01 31.18
CA ASP A 286 30.38 -16.28 31.89
C ASP A 286 29.95 -14.89 32.37
N LEU A 287 28.73 -14.44 32.09
CA LEU A 287 28.20 -13.17 32.63
C LEU A 287 27.99 -13.32 34.14
N PRO A 288 28.67 -12.53 34.97
CA PRO A 288 28.53 -12.62 36.43
C PRO A 288 27.06 -12.45 36.85
N LEU A 289 26.64 -13.17 37.87
CA LEU A 289 25.30 -13.17 38.51
C LEU A 289 24.15 -13.69 37.62
N PHE A 290 24.14 -13.43 36.31
CA PHE A 290 22.99 -13.70 35.46
C PHE A 290 23.28 -14.67 34.30
N GLY A 291 24.48 -15.24 34.24
CA GLY A 291 24.90 -16.16 33.18
C GLY A 291 23.92 -17.31 32.93
N GLY A 292 23.61 -17.60 31.70
CA GLY A 292 22.68 -18.65 31.27
C GLY A 292 21.19 -18.34 31.47
N MET A 293 20.82 -17.25 32.16
CA MET A 293 19.44 -16.88 32.35
C MET A 293 18.87 -16.27 31.07
N ASN A 294 17.60 -16.55 30.77
CA ASN A 294 16.87 -15.83 29.72
C ASN A 294 16.62 -14.38 30.18
N ILE A 295 16.81 -13.41 29.28
CA ILE A 295 16.77 -11.97 29.64
C ILE A 295 15.45 -11.55 30.27
N TRP A 296 14.32 -12.09 29.82
CA TRP A 296 13.00 -11.76 30.40
C TRP A 296 12.84 -12.33 31.82
N LYS A 297 13.43 -13.50 32.06
CA LYS A 297 13.43 -14.14 33.40
C LYS A 297 14.47 -13.54 34.35
N ALA A 298 15.49 -12.89 33.80
CA ALA A 298 16.52 -12.22 34.58
C ALA A 298 16.08 -10.88 35.17
N CYS A 299 15.07 -10.22 34.59
CA CYS A 299 14.61 -8.90 35.05
C CYS A 299 14.33 -8.85 36.57
N PRO A 300 13.56 -9.76 37.18
CA PRO A 300 13.34 -9.75 38.64
C PRO A 300 14.63 -9.93 39.44
N ALA A 301 15.53 -10.77 38.98
CA ALA A 301 16.82 -11.00 39.65
C ALA A 301 17.70 -9.74 39.62
N ILE A 302 17.72 -9.04 38.48
CA ILE A 302 18.44 -7.78 38.32
C ILE A 302 17.88 -6.72 39.28
N LEU A 303 16.54 -6.56 39.35
CA LEU A 303 15.89 -5.65 40.27
C LEU A 303 16.32 -5.96 41.72
N THR A 304 16.21 -7.22 42.17
CA THR A 304 16.60 -7.62 43.54
C THR A 304 18.06 -7.29 43.81
N THR A 305 18.94 -7.62 42.87
CA THR A 305 20.37 -7.34 43.01
C THR A 305 20.67 -5.83 43.12
N LEU A 306 20.01 -4.99 42.29
CA LEU A 306 20.16 -3.53 42.37
C LEU A 306 19.60 -2.97 43.68
N GLN A 307 18.53 -3.54 44.21
CA GLN A 307 17.95 -3.16 45.50
C GLN A 307 18.90 -3.53 46.66
N GLU A 308 19.43 -4.75 46.69
CA GLU A 308 20.39 -5.20 47.68
C GLU A 308 21.69 -4.38 47.64
N ALA A 309 22.12 -3.98 46.46
CA ALA A 309 23.26 -3.10 46.27
C ALA A 309 22.98 -1.63 46.66
N GLY A 310 21.74 -1.27 47.01
CA GLY A 310 21.32 0.09 47.30
C GLY A 310 21.35 1.03 46.11
N ARG A 311 21.32 0.48 44.87
CA ARG A 311 21.39 1.23 43.62
C ARG A 311 20.03 1.44 42.96
N LEU A 312 18.98 0.75 43.35
CA LEU A 312 17.62 0.99 42.89
C LEU A 312 16.99 2.16 43.67
N MET A 313 16.64 3.24 42.97
CA MET A 313 15.98 4.43 43.56
C MET A 313 14.46 4.24 43.59
N ALA A 314 13.87 3.79 42.47
CA ALA A 314 12.44 3.51 42.35
C ALA A 314 12.18 2.48 41.24
N THR A 315 11.00 1.87 41.30
CA THR A 315 10.46 1.03 40.24
C THR A 315 8.94 1.18 40.18
N SER A 316 8.36 1.15 39.00
CA SER A 316 6.89 1.20 38.81
C SER A 316 6.50 0.46 37.53
N PRO A 317 5.30 -0.18 37.50
CA PRO A 317 4.82 -0.84 36.30
C PRO A 317 4.41 0.18 35.24
N ILE A 318 4.72 -0.15 33.95
CA ILE A 318 4.31 0.66 32.79
C ILE A 318 3.75 -0.26 31.70
N VAL A 319 2.79 0.27 30.95
CA VAL A 319 2.33 -0.35 29.68
C VAL A 319 2.78 0.59 28.57
N HIS A 320 3.52 0.06 27.62
CA HIS A 320 4.05 0.83 26.51
C HIS A 320 4.07 0.02 25.22
N SER A 321 4.06 0.74 24.09
CA SER A 321 4.21 0.13 22.77
C SER A 321 5.60 -0.47 22.62
N TYR A 322 5.68 -1.75 22.25
CA TYR A 322 6.93 -2.50 22.17
C TYR A 322 7.03 -3.27 20.84
N PRO A 323 8.22 -3.33 20.21
CA PRO A 323 8.39 -4.05 18.95
C PRO A 323 8.23 -5.56 19.12
N HIS A 324 7.46 -6.18 18.22
CA HIS A 324 7.19 -7.62 18.16
C HIS A 324 7.52 -8.17 16.79
N CYS A 325 7.90 -9.43 16.73
CA CYS A 325 8.10 -10.15 15.48
C CYS A 325 6.78 -10.36 14.76
N TRP A 326 6.68 -9.93 13.50
CA TRP A 326 5.48 -10.07 12.67
C TRP A 326 4.96 -11.51 12.55
N ARG A 327 5.90 -12.49 12.60
CA ARG A 327 5.60 -13.92 12.45
C ARG A 327 5.18 -14.58 13.76
N HIS A 328 5.98 -14.41 14.82
CA HIS A 328 5.78 -15.09 16.09
C HIS A 328 4.96 -14.28 17.09
N LYS A 329 4.74 -12.99 16.83
CA LYS A 329 4.05 -12.05 17.72
C LYS A 329 4.71 -11.97 19.12
N SER A 330 5.97 -12.36 19.22
CA SER A 330 6.79 -12.27 20.42
C SER A 330 7.63 -11.01 20.44
N PRO A 331 7.94 -10.44 21.62
CA PRO A 331 8.79 -9.28 21.74
C PRO A 331 10.17 -9.51 21.14
N VAL A 332 10.69 -8.50 20.43
CA VAL A 332 12.04 -8.49 19.87
C VAL A 332 12.91 -7.48 20.60
N ILE A 333 14.23 -7.61 20.46
CA ILE A 333 15.19 -6.64 20.98
C ILE A 333 16.06 -6.09 19.85
N TYR A 334 16.73 -4.97 20.10
CA TYR A 334 17.94 -4.66 19.36
C TYR A 334 19.09 -5.53 19.88
N ARG A 335 19.93 -6.07 18.98
CA ARG A 335 21.11 -6.84 19.30
C ARG A 335 22.20 -6.54 18.27
N ALA A 336 23.39 -6.17 18.73
CA ALA A 336 24.54 -6.04 17.84
C ALA A 336 24.86 -7.39 17.21
N ALA A 337 24.86 -7.43 15.90
CA ALA A 337 25.21 -8.63 15.12
C ALA A 337 25.95 -8.21 13.86
N ALA A 338 26.95 -9.01 13.48
CA ALA A 338 27.61 -8.85 12.19
C ALA A 338 26.66 -9.30 11.08
N GLN A 339 26.21 -8.35 10.25
CA GLN A 339 25.22 -8.56 9.21
C GLN A 339 25.68 -7.93 7.90
N TRP A 340 25.03 -8.28 6.79
CA TRP A 340 25.20 -7.64 5.51
C TRP A 340 24.13 -6.56 5.32
N PHE A 341 24.59 -5.37 4.89
CA PHE A 341 23.75 -4.20 4.70
C PHE A 341 23.89 -3.64 3.30
N VAL A 342 22.78 -3.11 2.78
CA VAL A 342 22.77 -2.17 1.67
C VAL A 342 22.80 -0.77 2.28
N ARG A 343 23.84 0.00 1.95
CA ARG A 343 24.03 1.35 2.48
C ARG A 343 23.11 2.36 1.80
N MET A 344 22.56 3.26 2.58
CA MET A 344 21.73 4.35 2.06
C MET A 344 22.57 5.58 1.69
N ASP A 345 23.64 5.83 2.43
CA ASP A 345 24.52 6.99 2.25
C ASP A 345 25.93 6.58 1.81
N ALA A 346 26.76 7.55 1.41
CA ALA A 346 28.04 7.28 0.80
C ALA A 346 29.03 6.53 1.70
N GLY A 347 29.81 5.66 1.11
CA GLY A 347 30.91 4.92 1.73
C GLY A 347 31.59 4.03 0.68
N ASP A 348 32.83 3.61 0.94
CA ASP A 348 33.58 2.76 0.03
C ASP A 348 33.14 1.31 0.19
N GLY A 349 32.66 0.71 -0.90
CA GLY A 349 32.33 -0.72 -0.96
C GLY A 349 33.59 -1.57 -1.09
N VAL A 350 33.50 -2.83 -0.67
CA VAL A 350 34.62 -3.79 -0.78
C VAL A 350 34.94 -4.10 -2.26
N PHE A 351 33.87 -4.14 -3.11
CA PHE A 351 34.03 -4.39 -4.54
C PHE A 351 33.29 -3.29 -5.31
N THR A 352 34.02 -2.36 -5.89
CA THR A 352 33.44 -1.28 -6.73
C THR A 352 33.93 -1.41 -8.14
N LYS A 353 33.16 -2.04 -9.02
CA LYS A 353 33.44 -2.09 -10.45
C LYS A 353 32.85 -0.89 -11.21
N ASP A 354 31.70 -0.46 -10.80
CA ASP A 354 30.91 0.57 -11.47
C ASP A 354 30.12 1.38 -10.41
N LYS A 355 30.86 2.28 -9.74
CA LYS A 355 30.32 3.04 -8.60
C LYS A 355 29.16 3.93 -9.03
N ALA A 356 28.08 3.92 -8.25
CA ALA A 356 26.94 4.79 -8.47
C ALA A 356 27.33 6.28 -8.35
N PRO A 357 26.73 7.16 -9.18
CA PRO A 357 27.05 8.58 -9.20
C PRO A 357 26.61 9.33 -7.94
N LYS A 358 25.60 8.80 -7.26
CA LYS A 358 24.98 9.38 -6.06
C LYS A 358 24.80 8.32 -4.98
N THR A 359 24.48 8.75 -3.76
CA THR A 359 24.06 7.83 -2.71
C THR A 359 22.73 7.17 -3.08
N LEU A 360 22.43 5.98 -2.52
CA LEU A 360 21.18 5.28 -2.78
C LEU A 360 19.97 6.11 -2.35
N ARG A 361 20.09 6.82 -1.22
CA ARG A 361 19.06 7.75 -0.73
C ARG A 361 18.76 8.84 -1.75
N GLN A 362 19.78 9.50 -2.30
CA GLN A 362 19.59 10.54 -3.31
C GLN A 362 18.96 10.01 -4.58
N LEU A 363 19.44 8.84 -5.08
CA LEU A 363 18.86 8.18 -6.26
C LEU A 363 17.38 7.86 -6.05
N ALA A 364 17.02 7.34 -4.87
CA ALA A 364 15.65 6.98 -4.55
C ALA A 364 14.73 8.21 -4.41
N LEU A 365 15.21 9.28 -3.77
CA LEU A 365 14.47 10.54 -3.67
C LEU A 365 14.25 11.18 -5.04
N ASP A 366 15.27 11.22 -5.89
CA ASP A 366 15.15 11.73 -7.26
C ASP A 366 14.17 10.89 -8.10
N ALA A 367 14.20 9.57 -7.94
CA ALA A 367 13.29 8.67 -8.64
C ALA A 367 11.81 8.84 -8.20
N ILE A 368 11.57 9.15 -6.92
CA ILE A 368 10.23 9.45 -6.41
C ILE A 368 9.67 10.72 -7.09
N GLU A 369 10.51 11.74 -7.35
CA GLU A 369 10.03 12.98 -7.97
C GLU A 369 9.45 12.80 -9.38
N VAL A 370 9.95 11.83 -10.14
CA VAL A 370 9.49 11.53 -11.50
C VAL A 370 8.47 10.39 -11.58
N THR A 371 8.20 9.71 -10.47
CA THR A 371 7.21 8.64 -10.37
C THR A 371 5.79 9.23 -10.23
N ARG A 372 4.80 8.66 -10.91
CA ARG A 372 3.38 9.01 -10.76
C ARG A 372 2.76 8.24 -9.60
N PHE A 373 1.94 8.92 -8.81
CA PHE A 373 1.26 8.29 -7.66
C PHE A 373 -0.26 8.39 -7.81
N TYR A 374 -0.96 7.30 -7.52
CA TYR A 374 -2.41 7.19 -7.54
C TYR A 374 -2.87 6.52 -6.22
N PRO A 375 -3.42 7.28 -5.26
CA PRO A 375 -3.56 8.75 -5.21
C PRO A 375 -2.22 9.46 -4.95
N GLU A 376 -2.15 10.75 -5.26
CA GLU A 376 -0.92 11.55 -5.21
C GLU A 376 -0.28 11.65 -3.81
N ASN A 377 -1.08 11.57 -2.75
CA ASN A 377 -0.61 11.63 -1.36
C ASN A 377 0.37 10.50 -0.99
N GLY A 378 0.38 9.39 -1.74
CA GLY A 378 1.37 8.31 -1.60
C GLY A 378 2.81 8.77 -1.79
N LYS A 379 3.03 9.85 -2.59
CA LYS A 379 4.36 10.42 -2.84
C LYS A 379 5.04 10.91 -1.57
N ALA A 380 4.36 11.74 -0.79
CA ALA A 380 4.90 12.27 0.47
C ALA A 380 5.24 11.14 1.44
N ARG A 381 4.36 10.15 1.56
CA ARG A 381 4.56 9.00 2.45
C ARG A 381 5.80 8.18 2.09
N LEU A 382 5.99 7.84 0.82
CA LEU A 382 7.16 7.08 0.38
C LEU A 382 8.45 7.91 0.55
N ARG A 383 8.38 9.19 0.24
CA ARG A 383 9.50 10.13 0.38
C ARG A 383 10.02 10.21 1.82
N ASP A 384 9.10 10.40 2.79
CA ASP A 384 9.47 10.49 4.21
C ASP A 384 10.09 9.18 4.72
N MET A 385 9.58 8.04 4.28
CA MET A 385 10.14 6.74 4.61
C MET A 385 11.56 6.55 4.06
N ILE A 386 11.87 7.05 2.86
CA ILE A 386 13.21 6.99 2.26
C ILE A 386 14.15 8.00 2.91
N ALA A 387 13.68 9.22 3.18
CA ALA A 387 14.51 10.29 3.74
C ALA A 387 15.14 9.90 5.09
N ASN A 388 14.40 9.18 5.92
CA ASN A 388 14.83 8.81 7.28
C ASN A 388 15.26 7.33 7.42
N ARG A 389 15.36 6.61 6.30
CA ARG A 389 15.65 5.17 6.34
C ARG A 389 17.10 4.90 6.79
N PRO A 390 17.34 4.00 7.76
CA PRO A 390 18.67 3.47 8.04
C PRO A 390 19.14 2.52 6.94
N ASP A 391 20.42 2.12 7.00
CA ASP A 391 20.95 1.08 6.12
C ASP A 391 20.12 -0.20 6.19
N TRP A 392 19.93 -0.84 5.05
CA TRP A 392 19.06 -1.99 4.91
C TRP A 392 19.79 -3.28 5.24
N CYS A 393 19.47 -3.92 6.36
CA CYS A 393 19.98 -5.25 6.73
C CYS A 393 19.35 -6.34 5.85
N ILE A 394 20.16 -6.97 4.98
CA ILE A 394 19.70 -7.93 3.97
C ILE A 394 20.02 -9.41 4.28
N SER A 395 20.78 -9.70 5.31
CA SER A 395 21.09 -11.08 5.69
C SER A 395 20.14 -11.63 6.75
N ARG A 396 19.79 -12.93 6.63
CA ARG A 396 18.94 -13.65 7.59
C ARG A 396 19.53 -15.02 7.88
N GLN A 397 19.39 -15.45 9.13
CA GLN A 397 19.83 -16.74 9.64
C GLN A 397 18.68 -17.75 9.61
N ARG A 398 18.16 -18.05 8.40
CA ARG A 398 17.04 -18.98 8.19
C ARG A 398 17.45 -20.09 7.21
N SER A 399 16.74 -21.22 7.27
CA SER A 399 17.06 -22.43 6.50
C SER A 399 16.44 -22.46 5.09
N TRP A 400 15.56 -21.52 4.75
CA TRP A 400 14.91 -21.43 3.45
C TRP A 400 14.93 -19.99 2.92
N GLY A 401 15.54 -19.79 1.77
CA GLY A 401 15.65 -18.55 1.04
C GLY A 401 16.86 -18.58 0.10
N VAL A 402 16.99 -17.54 -0.72
CA VAL A 402 18.11 -17.40 -1.63
C VAL A 402 19.40 -17.17 -0.83
N PRO A 403 20.44 -17.98 -1.03
CA PRO A 403 21.65 -17.90 -0.22
C PRO A 403 22.44 -16.61 -0.48
N VAL A 404 23.14 -16.15 0.55
CA VAL A 404 24.27 -15.21 0.44
C VAL A 404 25.54 -16.04 0.22
N PRO A 405 25.99 -16.27 -1.03
CA PRO A 405 27.00 -17.28 -1.33
C PRO A 405 28.43 -16.78 -1.10
N PHE A 406 28.70 -16.35 0.13
CA PHE A 406 29.98 -15.85 0.56
C PHE A 406 30.83 -16.91 1.26
N PHE A 407 32.16 -16.73 1.13
CA PHE A 407 33.15 -17.44 1.92
C PHE A 407 33.97 -16.42 2.70
N LEU A 408 34.00 -16.57 4.01
CA LEU A 408 34.66 -15.66 4.94
C LEU A 408 35.91 -16.30 5.50
N HIS A 409 37.03 -15.58 5.44
CA HIS A 409 38.28 -16.02 6.07
C HIS A 409 38.08 -16.20 7.58
N LYS A 410 38.56 -17.32 8.12
CA LYS A 410 38.27 -17.70 9.51
C LYS A 410 38.83 -16.73 10.55
N ASP A 411 40.02 -16.17 10.29
CA ASP A 411 40.70 -15.29 11.23
C ASP A 411 40.33 -13.82 11.02
N SER A 412 40.31 -13.31 9.77
CA SER A 412 40.03 -11.89 9.47
C SER A 412 38.57 -11.56 9.26
N GLY A 413 37.73 -12.57 8.94
CA GLY A 413 36.35 -12.37 8.57
C GLY A 413 36.13 -11.70 7.22
N GLU A 414 37.20 -11.52 6.42
CA GLU A 414 37.16 -10.92 5.10
C GLU A 414 36.58 -11.88 4.06
N LEU A 415 36.02 -11.31 2.99
CA LEU A 415 35.53 -12.07 1.85
C LEU A 415 36.68 -12.67 1.03
N HIS A 416 36.41 -13.85 0.47
CA HIS A 416 37.34 -14.46 -0.50
C HIS A 416 37.60 -13.51 -1.68
N PRO A 417 38.87 -13.33 -2.15
CA PRO A 417 39.21 -12.42 -3.25
C PRO A 417 38.39 -12.65 -4.52
N ASN A 418 38.04 -13.89 -4.83
CA ASN A 418 37.28 -14.27 -6.01
C ASN A 418 35.75 -14.24 -5.79
N THR A 419 35.25 -13.52 -4.81
CA THR A 419 33.79 -13.49 -4.45
C THR A 419 32.90 -13.21 -5.66
N MET A 420 33.29 -12.33 -6.59
CA MET A 420 32.51 -12.05 -7.78
C MET A 420 32.35 -13.27 -8.72
N ALA A 421 33.37 -14.04 -8.90
CA ALA A 421 33.32 -15.28 -9.71
C ALA A 421 32.54 -16.38 -8.96
N ILE A 422 32.64 -16.43 -7.62
CA ILE A 422 31.90 -17.37 -6.78
C ILE A 422 30.40 -17.08 -6.85
N LEU A 423 29.98 -15.81 -6.90
CA LEU A 423 28.59 -15.41 -7.07
C LEU A 423 28.01 -15.87 -8.42
N ASP A 424 28.77 -15.76 -9.51
CA ASP A 424 28.37 -16.30 -10.81
C ASP A 424 28.21 -17.82 -10.77
N GLN A 425 29.22 -18.53 -10.22
CA GLN A 425 29.17 -19.97 -10.07
C GLN A 425 28.01 -20.45 -9.20
N ALA A 426 27.72 -19.72 -8.10
CA ALA A 426 26.59 -20.01 -7.25
C ALA A 426 25.24 -19.81 -7.98
N ALA A 427 25.11 -18.72 -8.75
CA ALA A 427 23.93 -18.48 -9.58
C ALA A 427 23.72 -19.61 -10.60
N ASP A 428 24.79 -20.07 -11.28
CA ASP A 428 24.70 -21.15 -12.26
C ASP A 428 24.32 -22.51 -11.62
N ILE A 429 24.81 -22.79 -10.41
CA ILE A 429 24.43 -23.97 -9.64
C ILE A 429 22.96 -23.92 -9.24
N VAL A 430 22.50 -22.76 -8.75
CA VAL A 430 21.11 -22.55 -8.35
C VAL A 430 20.18 -22.60 -9.54
N GLU A 431 20.56 -22.06 -10.70
CA GLU A 431 19.74 -22.09 -11.92
C GLU A 431 19.46 -23.52 -12.40
N LYS A 432 20.42 -24.43 -12.19
CA LYS A 432 20.29 -25.84 -12.59
C LYS A 432 19.55 -26.70 -11.57
N GLY A 433 19.65 -26.41 -10.29
CA GLY A 433 19.16 -27.32 -9.25
C GLY A 433 18.50 -26.67 -8.05
N GLY A 434 18.14 -25.38 -8.14
CA GLY A 434 17.52 -24.63 -7.05
C GLY A 434 18.50 -24.31 -5.91
N ILE A 435 18.00 -23.57 -4.93
CA ILE A 435 18.80 -23.24 -3.73
C ILE A 435 19.28 -24.48 -2.98
N GLU A 436 18.58 -25.61 -3.10
CA GLU A 436 18.96 -26.89 -2.51
C GLU A 436 20.27 -27.46 -3.10
N ALA A 437 20.56 -27.18 -4.37
CA ALA A 437 21.84 -27.56 -4.97
C ALA A 437 23.00 -26.82 -4.30
N TRP A 438 22.88 -25.51 -4.11
CA TRP A 438 23.89 -24.71 -3.41
C TRP A 438 24.08 -25.16 -1.95
N SER A 439 23.01 -25.54 -1.25
CA SER A 439 23.12 -25.96 0.15
C SER A 439 24.02 -27.21 0.35
N ARG A 440 24.14 -28.06 -0.67
CA ARG A 440 24.94 -29.29 -0.67
C ARG A 440 26.41 -29.07 -1.06
N VAL A 441 26.71 -27.95 -1.71
CA VAL A 441 28.06 -27.62 -2.19
C VAL A 441 28.98 -27.34 -0.98
N THR A 442 30.15 -27.96 -0.98
CA THR A 442 31.17 -27.77 0.03
C THR A 442 32.14 -26.64 -0.33
N ALA A 443 32.87 -26.13 0.66
CA ALA A 443 33.91 -25.15 0.43
C ALA A 443 35.00 -25.68 -0.52
N GLN A 444 35.35 -26.97 -0.44
CA GLN A 444 36.38 -27.59 -1.26
C GLN A 444 36.01 -27.66 -2.74
N GLU A 445 34.72 -27.86 -3.05
CA GLU A 445 34.22 -27.88 -4.44
C GLU A 445 34.32 -26.51 -5.11
N ILE A 446 34.22 -25.43 -4.35
CA ILE A 446 34.26 -24.05 -4.86
C ILE A 446 35.67 -23.47 -4.82
N LEU A 447 36.36 -23.60 -3.69
CA LEU A 447 37.62 -22.93 -3.43
C LEU A 447 38.86 -23.81 -3.69
N GLY A 448 38.67 -25.13 -3.90
CA GLY A 448 39.76 -26.09 -3.98
C GLY A 448 40.39 -26.46 -2.64
N ALA A 449 41.36 -27.35 -2.68
CA ALA A 449 41.97 -27.92 -1.46
C ALA A 449 42.82 -26.91 -0.66
N THR A 450 43.35 -25.89 -1.32
CA THR A 450 44.27 -24.90 -0.70
C THR A 450 43.50 -23.88 0.14
N ASP A 451 42.42 -23.31 -0.39
CA ASP A 451 41.69 -22.19 0.23
C ASP A 451 40.56 -22.69 1.14
N ALA A 452 39.94 -23.83 0.84
CA ALA A 452 38.81 -24.34 1.62
C ALA A 452 39.08 -24.44 3.14
N PRO A 453 40.28 -24.86 3.63
CA PRO A 453 40.55 -24.89 5.07
C PRO A 453 40.57 -23.51 5.73
N LEU A 454 40.84 -22.44 4.98
CA LEU A 454 41.00 -21.09 5.50
C LEU A 454 39.67 -20.32 5.58
N TYR A 455 38.65 -20.76 4.85
CA TYR A 455 37.37 -20.05 4.72
C TYR A 455 36.21 -20.85 5.29
N THR A 456 35.21 -20.11 5.77
CA THR A 456 33.90 -20.63 6.18
C THR A 456 32.83 -20.20 5.20
N LYS A 457 32.04 -21.15 4.68
CA LYS A 457 30.89 -20.89 3.84
C LYS A 457 29.79 -20.22 4.66
N SER A 458 29.25 -19.08 4.18
CA SER A 458 28.09 -18.43 4.80
C SER A 458 26.86 -19.32 4.72
N THR A 459 26.09 -19.34 5.80
CA THR A 459 24.78 -19.98 5.88
C THR A 459 23.64 -18.97 5.81
N ASP A 460 23.96 -17.68 5.71
CA ASP A 460 22.97 -16.64 5.61
C ASP A 460 22.22 -16.71 4.28
N ILE A 461 20.98 -16.25 4.31
CA ILE A 461 20.13 -16.07 3.14
C ILE A 461 19.80 -14.58 2.95
N LEU A 462 19.43 -14.19 1.75
CA LEU A 462 18.84 -12.88 1.48
C LEU A 462 17.49 -12.75 2.19
N GLU A 463 17.16 -11.56 2.59
CA GLU A 463 15.87 -11.27 3.19
C GLU A 463 14.77 -11.18 2.12
N VAL A 464 13.54 -11.54 2.49
CA VAL A 464 12.41 -11.71 1.56
C VAL A 464 12.05 -10.45 0.77
N TRP A 465 12.34 -9.25 1.30
CA TRP A 465 12.08 -7.99 0.59
C TRP A 465 13.14 -7.69 -0.48
N PHE A 466 14.32 -8.27 -0.38
CA PHE A 466 15.28 -8.29 -1.48
C PHE A 466 14.76 -9.17 -2.61
N ASP A 467 14.23 -10.35 -2.27
CA ASP A 467 13.65 -11.28 -3.24
C ASP A 467 12.51 -10.63 -4.02
N SER A 468 11.50 -10.10 -3.32
CA SER A 468 10.35 -9.44 -3.94
C SER A 468 10.73 -8.13 -4.63
N GLY A 469 11.62 -7.34 -4.04
CA GLY A 469 12.08 -6.07 -4.60
C GLY A 469 12.83 -6.20 -5.91
N SER A 470 13.45 -7.37 -6.20
CA SER A 470 14.20 -7.64 -7.42
C SER A 470 13.38 -8.29 -8.55
N THR A 471 12.04 -8.41 -8.41
CA THR A 471 11.17 -9.05 -9.41
C THR A 471 11.27 -8.42 -10.79
N PHE A 472 11.38 -7.10 -10.90
CA PHE A 472 11.58 -6.43 -12.19
C PHE A 472 12.84 -6.89 -12.92
N TRP A 473 13.88 -7.31 -12.16
CA TRP A 473 15.13 -7.82 -12.70
C TRP A 473 15.02 -9.26 -13.15
N HIS A 474 14.62 -10.18 -12.26
CA HIS A 474 14.64 -11.60 -12.57
C HIS A 474 13.38 -12.11 -13.28
N VAL A 475 12.27 -11.36 -13.26
CA VAL A 475 11.05 -11.68 -14.01
C VAL A 475 10.99 -10.91 -15.31
N LEU A 476 10.83 -9.57 -15.28
CA LEU A 476 10.59 -8.78 -16.49
C LEU A 476 11.81 -8.74 -17.42
N ARG A 477 13.03 -8.71 -16.87
CA ARG A 477 14.28 -8.82 -17.64
C ARG A 477 14.81 -10.25 -17.71
N GLY A 478 14.26 -11.18 -16.97
CA GLY A 478 14.71 -12.56 -16.83
C GLY A 478 13.75 -13.59 -17.40
N SER A 479 13.03 -14.31 -16.51
CA SER A 479 12.24 -15.49 -16.89
C SER A 479 11.10 -15.21 -17.89
N HIS A 480 10.60 -13.96 -17.93
CA HIS A 480 9.48 -13.55 -18.82
C HIS A 480 9.90 -12.47 -19.83
N LYS A 481 11.21 -12.29 -20.09
CA LYS A 481 11.71 -11.25 -21.00
C LYS A 481 11.08 -11.29 -22.40
N ASP A 482 10.82 -12.47 -22.93
CA ASP A 482 10.27 -12.65 -24.28
C ASP A 482 8.78 -12.25 -24.35
N ALA A 483 8.04 -12.40 -23.25
CA ALA A 483 6.67 -11.97 -23.15
C ALA A 483 6.53 -10.44 -23.12
N TYR A 484 7.54 -9.75 -22.63
CA TYR A 484 7.56 -8.30 -22.43
C TYR A 484 8.50 -7.56 -23.38
N ALA A 485 9.07 -8.24 -24.38
CA ALA A 485 9.98 -7.66 -25.38
C ALA A 485 9.27 -6.65 -26.28
N ARG A 486 8.98 -5.47 -25.77
CA ARG A 486 8.49 -4.32 -26.53
C ARG A 486 9.63 -3.32 -26.70
N PRO A 487 10.10 -3.04 -27.92
CA PRO A 487 10.93 -1.88 -28.12
C PRO A 487 10.13 -0.58 -27.80
N PRO A 488 10.65 0.38 -27.10
CA PRO A 488 11.96 0.58 -26.48
C PRO A 488 12.00 0.26 -24.98
N PHE A 489 11.22 -0.69 -24.53
CA PHE A 489 10.91 -0.99 -23.11
C PHE A 489 12.16 -1.16 -22.23
N HIS A 490 13.30 -1.53 -22.80
CA HIS A 490 14.44 -2.03 -22.02
C HIS A 490 15.71 -1.20 -22.07
N ALA A 491 15.83 -0.24 -22.97
CA ALA A 491 17.07 0.51 -23.07
C ALA A 491 17.17 1.60 -22.00
N ASP A 492 16.15 2.45 -21.86
CA ASP A 492 16.26 3.71 -21.13
C ASP A 492 15.08 4.02 -20.17
N GLY A 493 14.19 3.07 -19.89
CA GLY A 493 12.99 3.33 -19.10
C GLY A 493 12.69 2.29 -18.01
N PRO A 494 11.77 2.65 -17.09
CA PRO A 494 11.28 1.72 -16.08
C PRO A 494 10.71 0.43 -16.66
N GLU A 495 10.92 -0.69 -16.01
CA GLU A 495 10.52 -2.02 -16.44
C GLU A 495 9.01 -2.25 -16.38
N ALA A 496 8.33 -1.64 -15.41
CA ALA A 496 6.89 -1.73 -15.24
C ALA A 496 6.21 -0.37 -15.49
N ASP A 497 5.03 -0.40 -16.12
CA ASP A 497 4.19 0.80 -16.28
C ASP A 497 3.53 1.19 -14.97
N LEU A 498 3.05 0.20 -14.20
CA LEU A 498 2.32 0.40 -12.96
C LEU A 498 2.61 -0.74 -11.96
N TYR A 499 2.94 -0.38 -10.70
CA TYR A 499 2.85 -1.27 -9.56
C TYR A 499 1.55 -0.98 -8.81
N LEU A 500 0.81 -2.03 -8.44
CA LEU A 500 -0.49 -1.94 -7.80
C LEU A 500 -0.51 -2.82 -6.56
N GLU A 501 -0.70 -2.20 -5.38
CA GLU A 501 -0.80 -2.91 -4.09
C GLU A 501 -1.53 -2.06 -3.04
N GLY A 502 -1.72 -2.63 -1.85
CA GLY A 502 -2.21 -1.90 -0.69
C GLY A 502 -1.27 -0.78 -0.23
N HIS A 503 -1.81 0.20 0.47
CA HIS A 503 -1.05 1.36 0.95
C HIS A 503 0.04 0.99 1.98
N ASP A 504 0.01 -0.19 2.59
CA ASP A 504 1.06 -0.74 3.44
C ASP A 504 2.35 -1.02 2.67
N GLN A 505 2.28 -1.23 1.36
CA GLN A 505 3.44 -1.52 0.51
C GLN A 505 4.34 -0.31 0.23
N HIS A 506 3.98 0.90 0.68
CA HIS A 506 4.94 2.00 0.77
C HIS A 506 6.12 1.66 1.69
N ARG A 507 5.89 0.80 2.71
CA ARG A 507 6.94 0.26 3.58
C ARG A 507 7.36 -1.17 3.20
N GLY A 508 6.87 -1.72 2.12
CA GLY A 508 7.11 -3.09 1.66
C GLY A 508 7.68 -3.12 0.24
N TRP A 509 6.91 -3.73 -0.68
CA TRP A 509 7.35 -4.02 -2.04
C TRP A 509 7.70 -2.76 -2.87
N PHE A 510 6.94 -1.68 -2.77
CA PHE A 510 7.26 -0.44 -3.49
C PHE A 510 8.60 0.12 -3.07
N HIS A 511 8.88 0.08 -1.78
CA HIS A 511 10.09 0.57 -1.17
C HIS A 511 11.32 -0.26 -1.55
N SER A 512 11.25 -1.58 -1.38
CA SER A 512 12.35 -2.49 -1.71
C SER A 512 12.64 -2.49 -3.21
N SER A 513 11.60 -2.46 -4.06
CA SER A 513 11.75 -2.36 -5.51
C SER A 513 12.38 -1.03 -5.94
N LEU A 514 12.00 0.09 -5.31
CA LEU A 514 12.61 1.39 -5.57
C LEU A 514 14.12 1.36 -5.27
N LEU A 515 14.48 0.88 -4.08
CA LEU A 515 15.89 0.81 -3.68
C LEU A 515 16.71 -0.07 -4.61
N LEU A 516 16.21 -1.24 -4.99
CA LEU A 516 16.91 -2.13 -5.91
C LEU A 516 16.93 -1.59 -7.33
N GLY A 517 15.88 -0.94 -7.82
CA GLY A 517 15.88 -0.26 -9.10
C GLY A 517 16.96 0.83 -9.16
N CYS A 518 17.03 1.65 -8.11
CA CYS A 518 18.06 2.68 -7.97
C CYS A 518 19.46 2.08 -7.82
N ALA A 519 19.61 1.01 -7.03
CA ALA A 519 20.89 0.33 -6.87
C ALA A 519 21.40 -0.33 -8.15
N LEU A 520 20.51 -0.82 -9.02
CA LEU A 520 20.86 -1.52 -10.26
C LEU A 520 20.97 -0.59 -11.46
N PHE A 521 20.12 0.46 -11.55
CA PHE A 521 19.91 1.26 -12.76
C PHE A 521 19.76 2.77 -12.54
N ASP A 522 20.03 3.28 -11.34
CA ASP A 522 19.89 4.71 -10.97
C ASP A 522 18.46 5.27 -11.13
N ARG A 523 17.43 4.43 -11.16
CA ARG A 523 16.02 4.83 -11.36
C ARG A 523 15.04 3.85 -10.70
N ALA A 524 13.79 4.29 -10.52
CA ALA A 524 12.71 3.39 -10.15
C ALA A 524 12.45 2.33 -11.23
N PRO A 525 12.01 1.11 -10.87
CA PRO A 525 11.66 0.08 -11.83
C PRO A 525 10.24 0.22 -12.37
N TYR A 526 9.48 1.22 -11.95
CA TYR A 526 8.10 1.49 -12.31
C TYR A 526 7.90 2.96 -12.69
N ARG A 527 6.92 3.22 -13.57
CA ARG A 527 6.51 4.57 -13.97
C ARG A 527 5.50 5.18 -13.02
N GLY A 528 4.68 4.34 -12.40
CA GLY A 528 3.65 4.76 -11.47
C GLY A 528 3.37 3.73 -10.39
N LEU A 529 2.81 4.23 -9.28
CA LEU A 529 2.34 3.46 -8.14
C LEU A 529 0.86 3.72 -7.94
N LEU A 530 0.05 2.67 -7.90
CA LEU A 530 -1.34 2.73 -7.50
C LEU A 530 -1.50 2.04 -6.16
N THR A 531 -2.12 2.72 -5.19
CA THR A 531 -2.36 2.17 -3.86
C THR A 531 -3.83 2.16 -3.51
N HIS A 532 -4.26 1.10 -2.84
CA HIS A 532 -5.62 0.95 -2.33
C HIS A 532 -5.64 0.69 -0.84
N GLY A 533 -6.80 0.93 -0.21
CA GLY A 533 -7.06 0.57 1.18
C GLY A 533 -7.29 -0.93 1.35
N PHE A 534 -7.59 -1.35 2.58
CA PHE A 534 -7.91 -2.72 2.90
C PHE A 534 -9.40 -3.02 2.73
N ALA A 535 -9.72 -4.27 2.41
CA ALA A 535 -11.09 -4.75 2.52
C ALA A 535 -11.43 -4.98 4.01
N THR A 536 -12.52 -4.36 4.47
CA THR A 536 -13.00 -4.40 5.85
C THR A 536 -14.44 -4.91 5.91
N ASP A 537 -14.89 -5.35 7.08
CA ASP A 537 -16.29 -5.73 7.26
C ASP A 537 -17.23 -4.51 7.22
N GLY A 538 -18.53 -4.73 7.26
CA GLY A 538 -19.55 -3.65 7.22
C GLY A 538 -19.46 -2.63 8.37
N GLN A 539 -18.65 -2.89 9.39
CA GLN A 539 -18.35 -1.97 10.50
C GLN A 539 -16.97 -1.31 10.38
N GLY A 540 -16.27 -1.49 9.26
CA GLY A 540 -14.94 -0.93 9.04
C GLY A 540 -13.81 -1.65 9.79
N ARG A 541 -14.03 -2.85 10.32
CA ARG A 541 -13.02 -3.62 11.04
C ARG A 541 -12.23 -4.49 10.09
N LYS A 542 -10.93 -4.60 10.33
CA LYS A 542 -10.05 -5.52 9.59
C LYS A 542 -10.59 -6.95 9.65
N MET A 543 -10.67 -7.60 8.50
CA MET A 543 -11.09 -8.99 8.40
C MET A 543 -10.03 -9.93 8.96
N SER A 544 -10.45 -10.91 9.77
CA SER A 544 -9.59 -11.97 10.26
C SER A 544 -10.37 -13.26 10.50
N LYS A 545 -9.71 -14.41 10.33
CA LYS A 545 -10.31 -15.71 10.62
C LYS A 545 -10.69 -15.84 12.10
N SER A 546 -9.93 -15.22 12.99
CA SER A 546 -10.18 -15.24 14.44
C SER A 546 -11.42 -14.47 14.85
N LEU A 547 -11.81 -13.43 14.11
CA LEU A 547 -13.04 -12.66 14.33
C LEU A 547 -14.24 -13.25 13.59
N GLY A 548 -14.03 -14.21 12.67
CA GLY A 548 -15.10 -14.79 11.87
C GLY A 548 -15.82 -13.82 10.92
N ASN A 549 -15.20 -12.66 10.61
CA ASN A 549 -15.77 -11.60 9.79
C ASN A 549 -15.20 -11.57 8.36
N THR A 550 -14.54 -12.63 7.92
CA THR A 550 -13.99 -12.75 6.57
C THR A 550 -15.08 -13.00 5.55
N VAL A 551 -15.05 -12.26 4.45
CA VAL A 551 -15.87 -12.50 3.27
C VAL A 551 -15.00 -13.18 2.22
N ASP A 552 -15.33 -14.43 1.90
CA ASP A 552 -14.65 -15.20 0.86
C ASP A 552 -15.16 -14.78 -0.52
N PRO A 553 -14.32 -14.29 -1.44
CA PRO A 553 -14.69 -13.91 -2.79
C PRO A 553 -15.38 -15.04 -3.56
N GLN A 554 -14.94 -16.30 -3.42
CA GLN A 554 -15.52 -17.44 -4.13
C GLN A 554 -16.95 -17.76 -3.66
N THR A 555 -17.24 -17.50 -2.39
CA THR A 555 -18.61 -17.60 -1.87
C THR A 555 -19.53 -16.55 -2.51
N VAL A 556 -19.05 -15.32 -2.67
CA VAL A 556 -19.80 -14.24 -3.36
C VAL A 556 -19.98 -14.57 -4.84
N THR A 557 -18.90 -15.00 -5.53
CA THR A 557 -18.96 -15.33 -6.95
C THR A 557 -19.90 -16.49 -7.26
N THR A 558 -19.99 -17.46 -6.36
CA THR A 558 -20.92 -18.61 -6.51
C THR A 558 -22.37 -18.19 -6.36
N LYS A 559 -22.68 -17.29 -5.42
CA LYS A 559 -24.04 -16.83 -5.15
C LYS A 559 -24.54 -15.77 -6.12
N MET A 560 -23.69 -14.82 -6.50
CA MET A 560 -24.09 -13.59 -7.19
C MET A 560 -23.37 -13.40 -8.53
N GLY A 561 -22.31 -14.16 -8.79
CA GLY A 561 -21.46 -14.01 -9.97
C GLY A 561 -20.23 -13.14 -9.75
N ALA A 562 -19.18 -13.37 -10.54
CA ALA A 562 -17.91 -12.62 -10.43
C ALA A 562 -18.08 -11.12 -10.73
N GLU A 563 -19.01 -10.75 -11.59
CA GLU A 563 -19.31 -9.37 -11.95
C GLU A 563 -19.69 -8.50 -10.75
N ILE A 564 -20.30 -9.08 -9.73
CA ILE A 564 -20.72 -8.33 -8.54
C ILE A 564 -19.51 -7.96 -7.68
N VAL A 565 -18.53 -8.84 -7.53
CA VAL A 565 -17.27 -8.53 -6.85
C VAL A 565 -16.50 -7.46 -7.61
N ARG A 566 -16.38 -7.59 -8.93
CA ARG A 566 -15.70 -6.62 -9.79
C ARG A 566 -16.39 -5.25 -9.74
N LEU A 567 -17.71 -5.21 -9.84
CA LEU A 567 -18.49 -3.98 -9.80
C LEU A 567 -18.43 -3.32 -8.41
N TRP A 568 -18.41 -4.12 -7.32
CA TRP A 568 -18.22 -3.59 -5.97
C TRP A 568 -16.89 -2.84 -5.86
N VAL A 569 -15.79 -3.46 -6.31
CA VAL A 569 -14.45 -2.83 -6.30
C VAL A 569 -14.46 -1.56 -7.14
N ALA A 570 -15.00 -1.62 -8.38
CA ALA A 570 -15.02 -0.47 -9.28
C ALA A 570 -15.95 0.67 -8.82
N ALA A 571 -17.02 0.35 -8.07
CA ALA A 571 -17.98 1.33 -7.55
C ALA A 571 -17.54 1.97 -6.23
N THR A 572 -16.44 1.50 -5.62
CA THR A 572 -15.94 2.01 -4.35
C THR A 572 -14.72 2.90 -4.58
N ASP A 573 -14.60 3.97 -3.81
CA ASP A 573 -13.36 4.75 -3.77
C ASP A 573 -12.29 3.93 -3.02
N TYR A 574 -11.39 3.34 -3.78
CA TYR A 574 -10.33 2.47 -3.27
C TYR A 574 -9.18 3.22 -2.59
N SER A 575 -9.14 4.55 -2.65
CA SER A 575 -8.10 5.34 -1.96
C SER A 575 -8.18 5.21 -0.45
N GLY A 576 -9.35 4.85 0.09
CA GLY A 576 -9.59 4.46 1.48
C GLY A 576 -9.90 2.97 1.62
N ASP A 577 -10.25 2.54 2.84
CA ASP A 577 -10.66 1.17 3.11
C ASP A 577 -12.03 0.84 2.48
N LEU A 578 -12.15 -0.38 1.97
CA LEU A 578 -13.32 -0.85 1.22
C LEU A 578 -14.19 -1.73 2.12
N ASN A 579 -15.33 -1.19 2.54
CA ASN A 579 -16.30 -1.96 3.33
C ASN A 579 -17.08 -2.94 2.44
N ILE A 580 -17.32 -4.14 2.96
CA ILE A 580 -18.17 -5.15 2.30
C ILE A 580 -19.10 -5.81 3.30
N ASP A 581 -20.40 -5.87 2.93
CA ASP A 581 -21.43 -6.64 3.60
C ASP A 581 -22.56 -7.01 2.62
N ASP A 582 -23.52 -7.79 3.06
CA ASP A 582 -24.65 -8.22 2.22
C ASP A 582 -25.52 -7.04 1.73
N LYS A 583 -25.63 -5.96 2.51
CA LYS A 583 -26.41 -4.76 2.12
C LYS A 583 -25.71 -3.96 1.03
N ILE A 584 -24.39 -3.86 1.12
CA ILE A 584 -23.56 -3.21 0.10
C ILE A 584 -23.65 -4.03 -1.19
N LEU A 585 -23.48 -5.35 -1.11
CA LEU A 585 -23.57 -6.23 -2.27
C LEU A 585 -24.97 -6.21 -2.92
N ALA A 586 -26.04 -6.10 -2.13
CA ALA A 586 -27.40 -5.97 -2.68
C ALA A 586 -27.56 -4.71 -3.54
N ARG A 587 -27.01 -3.57 -3.10
CA ARG A 587 -27.01 -2.31 -3.90
C ARG A 587 -26.20 -2.45 -5.18
N VAL A 588 -25.08 -3.15 -5.12
CA VAL A 588 -24.25 -3.43 -6.31
C VAL A 588 -25.03 -4.30 -7.32
N VAL A 589 -25.75 -5.32 -6.84
CA VAL A 589 -26.62 -6.14 -7.68
C VAL A 589 -27.70 -5.30 -8.37
N ASP A 590 -28.30 -4.33 -7.69
CA ASP A 590 -29.29 -3.44 -8.29
C ASP A 590 -28.68 -2.54 -9.37
N THR A 591 -27.49 -2.02 -9.13
CA THR A 591 -26.72 -1.26 -10.15
C THR A 591 -26.42 -2.13 -11.38
N TYR A 592 -25.95 -3.35 -11.16
CA TYR A 592 -25.70 -4.31 -12.24
C TYR A 592 -26.95 -4.59 -13.07
N ARG A 593 -28.08 -4.83 -12.40
CA ARG A 593 -29.37 -5.11 -13.08
C ARG A 593 -29.80 -3.94 -13.98
N ARG A 594 -29.61 -2.70 -13.54
CA ARG A 594 -29.96 -1.52 -14.35
C ARG A 594 -29.11 -1.45 -15.63
N VAL A 595 -27.79 -1.58 -15.49
CA VAL A 595 -26.87 -1.60 -16.64
C VAL A 595 -27.20 -2.74 -17.58
N ARG A 596 -27.39 -3.96 -17.06
CA ARG A 596 -27.72 -5.15 -17.86
C ARG A 596 -29.07 -5.02 -18.58
N ASN A 597 -30.08 -4.46 -17.94
CA ASN A 597 -31.41 -4.25 -18.55
C ASN A 597 -31.33 -3.22 -19.69
N THR A 598 -30.59 -2.13 -19.52
CA THR A 598 -30.35 -1.16 -20.58
C THR A 598 -29.64 -1.81 -21.75
N LEU A 599 -28.58 -2.58 -21.50
CA LEU A 599 -27.85 -3.31 -22.54
C LEU A 599 -28.74 -4.32 -23.28
N LYS A 600 -29.59 -5.04 -22.56
CA LYS A 600 -30.56 -5.98 -23.16
C LYS A 600 -31.53 -5.24 -24.10
N PHE A 601 -32.01 -4.07 -23.71
CA PHE A 601 -32.89 -3.25 -24.57
C PHE A 601 -32.16 -2.80 -25.84
N LEU A 602 -30.94 -2.31 -25.70
CA LEU A 602 -30.11 -1.88 -26.82
C LEU A 602 -29.88 -3.02 -27.82
N LEU A 603 -29.39 -4.17 -27.34
CA LEU A 603 -29.12 -5.35 -28.16
C LEU A 603 -30.36 -5.84 -28.90
N ALA A 604 -31.51 -5.88 -28.23
CA ALA A 604 -32.78 -6.34 -28.84
C ALA A 604 -33.21 -5.41 -29.99
N ASN A 605 -33.02 -4.11 -29.86
CA ASN A 605 -33.48 -3.13 -30.84
C ASN A 605 -32.50 -2.89 -31.99
N VAL A 606 -31.28 -3.43 -31.93
CA VAL A 606 -30.35 -3.47 -33.07
C VAL A 606 -30.26 -4.86 -33.70
N SER A 607 -31.12 -5.80 -33.29
CA SER A 607 -31.05 -7.18 -33.75
C SER A 607 -31.29 -7.38 -35.27
N ASP A 608 -32.09 -6.54 -35.90
CA ASP A 608 -32.38 -6.51 -37.33
C ASP A 608 -31.61 -5.42 -38.10
N PHE A 609 -30.63 -4.80 -37.50
CA PHE A 609 -29.84 -3.68 -38.08
C PHE A 609 -28.50 -4.20 -38.56
N ASP A 610 -28.17 -3.94 -39.83
CA ASP A 610 -26.87 -4.17 -40.43
C ASP A 610 -26.11 -2.83 -40.55
N PRO A 611 -25.05 -2.59 -39.79
CA PRO A 611 -24.34 -1.33 -39.83
C PRO A 611 -23.73 -1.01 -41.20
N ALA A 612 -23.50 -2.01 -42.04
CA ALA A 612 -22.93 -1.82 -43.39
C ALA A 612 -23.95 -1.28 -44.40
N THR A 613 -25.22 -1.62 -44.25
CA THR A 613 -26.27 -1.30 -45.24
C THR A 613 -27.34 -0.37 -44.69
N ASP A 614 -27.57 -0.37 -43.38
CA ASP A 614 -28.69 0.33 -42.72
C ASP A 614 -28.27 1.60 -41.98
N SER A 615 -26.97 1.86 -41.89
CA SER A 615 -26.48 3.07 -41.19
C SER A 615 -26.92 4.35 -41.88
N VAL A 616 -27.49 5.28 -41.13
CA VAL A 616 -27.87 6.62 -41.60
C VAL A 616 -26.67 7.56 -41.44
N PRO A 617 -26.30 8.34 -42.47
CA PRO A 617 -25.24 9.34 -42.37
C PRO A 617 -25.49 10.35 -41.24
N PRO A 618 -24.43 10.87 -40.57
CA PRO A 618 -24.57 11.76 -39.42
C PRO A 618 -25.43 13.00 -39.64
N ASP A 619 -25.39 13.58 -40.85
CA ASP A 619 -26.16 14.76 -41.27
C ASP A 619 -27.65 14.44 -41.57
N GLN A 620 -27.97 13.15 -41.72
CA GLN A 620 -29.32 12.67 -41.96
C GLN A 620 -29.98 12.03 -40.75
N LEU A 621 -29.26 11.92 -39.64
CA LEU A 621 -29.81 11.47 -38.38
C LEU A 621 -30.88 12.44 -37.86
N LEU A 622 -31.93 11.93 -37.24
CA LEU A 622 -32.89 12.76 -36.55
C LEU A 622 -32.22 13.53 -35.40
N GLU A 623 -32.82 14.69 -35.09
CA GLU A 623 -32.20 15.59 -34.10
C GLU A 623 -31.98 14.96 -32.75
N ILE A 624 -32.96 14.20 -32.23
CA ILE A 624 -32.85 13.50 -30.94
C ILE A 624 -31.74 12.44 -30.95
N ASP A 625 -31.51 11.79 -32.08
CA ASP A 625 -30.46 10.78 -32.25
C ASP A 625 -29.07 11.41 -32.24
N ARG A 626 -28.92 12.56 -32.91
CA ARG A 626 -27.69 13.38 -32.84
C ARG A 626 -27.46 13.90 -31.43
N TYR A 627 -28.49 14.31 -30.70
CA TYR A 627 -28.41 14.68 -29.30
C TYR A 627 -27.91 13.49 -28.45
N ALA A 628 -28.49 12.31 -28.61
CA ALA A 628 -28.10 11.12 -27.84
C ALA A 628 -26.63 10.76 -28.09
N LEU A 629 -26.15 10.84 -29.32
CA LEU A 629 -24.74 10.64 -29.67
C LEU A 629 -23.82 11.73 -29.08
N SER A 630 -24.25 12.98 -29.07
CA SER A 630 -23.50 14.08 -28.42
C SER A 630 -23.35 13.85 -26.91
N ARG A 631 -24.40 13.38 -26.24
CA ARG A 631 -24.37 13.00 -24.83
C ARG A 631 -23.43 11.80 -24.58
N ALA A 632 -23.48 10.79 -25.45
CA ALA A 632 -22.57 9.66 -25.38
C ALA A 632 -21.10 10.08 -25.55
N ALA A 633 -20.83 10.99 -26.47
CA ALA A 633 -19.47 11.51 -26.69
C ALA A 633 -18.94 12.31 -25.51
N GLN A 634 -19.78 13.16 -24.89
CA GLN A 634 -19.41 13.89 -23.66
C GLN A 634 -19.13 12.91 -22.52
N LEU A 635 -20.00 11.91 -22.33
CA LEU A 635 -19.80 10.89 -21.30
C LEU A 635 -18.51 10.09 -21.54
N GLN A 636 -18.21 9.71 -22.80
CA GLN A 636 -16.97 9.01 -23.12
C GLN A 636 -15.75 9.84 -22.76
N ALA A 637 -15.74 11.12 -23.05
CA ALA A 637 -14.64 12.02 -22.71
C ALA A 637 -14.39 12.04 -21.19
N ASP A 638 -15.46 12.14 -20.40
CA ASP A 638 -15.40 12.08 -18.95
C ASP A 638 -14.88 10.73 -18.43
N ILE A 639 -15.42 9.63 -18.95
CA ILE A 639 -14.99 8.26 -18.58
C ILE A 639 -13.50 8.07 -18.86
N LEU A 640 -13.03 8.48 -20.03
CA LEU A 640 -11.64 8.34 -20.42
C LEU A 640 -10.71 9.21 -19.56
N ALA A 641 -11.16 10.40 -19.15
CA ALA A 641 -10.42 11.23 -18.21
C ALA A 641 -10.25 10.54 -16.85
N HIS A 642 -11.30 9.94 -16.31
CA HIS A 642 -11.22 9.17 -15.06
C HIS A 642 -10.35 7.92 -15.20
N TYR A 643 -10.48 7.15 -16.29
CA TYR A 643 -9.64 5.97 -16.52
C TYR A 643 -8.15 6.31 -16.61
N LYS A 644 -7.80 7.48 -17.13
CA LYS A 644 -6.41 7.97 -17.23
C LYS A 644 -5.72 8.09 -15.87
N VAL A 645 -6.50 8.35 -14.82
CA VAL A 645 -6.03 8.52 -13.44
C VAL A 645 -6.51 7.40 -12.52
N PHE A 646 -7.02 6.31 -13.09
CA PHE A 646 -7.50 5.11 -12.38
C PHE A 646 -8.64 5.37 -11.38
N GLU A 647 -9.47 6.38 -11.61
CA GLU A 647 -10.69 6.65 -10.82
C GLU A 647 -11.88 5.88 -11.38
N PHE A 648 -12.23 4.73 -10.80
CA PHE A 648 -13.28 3.86 -11.34
C PHE A 648 -14.68 4.19 -10.80
N HIS A 649 -14.81 4.58 -9.54
CA HIS A 649 -16.11 4.84 -8.93
C HIS A 649 -16.90 5.98 -9.60
N PRO A 650 -16.30 7.09 -10.10
CA PRO A 650 -17.05 8.06 -10.89
C PRO A 650 -17.53 7.52 -12.23
N VAL A 651 -16.76 6.61 -12.86
CA VAL A 651 -17.18 5.94 -14.10
C VAL A 651 -18.43 5.11 -13.87
N VAL A 652 -18.44 4.27 -12.82
CA VAL A 652 -19.61 3.45 -12.47
C VAL A 652 -20.83 4.33 -12.18
N SER A 653 -20.66 5.39 -11.38
CA SER A 653 -21.72 6.35 -11.06
C SER A 653 -22.29 7.03 -12.31
N LYS A 654 -21.42 7.58 -13.19
CA LYS A 654 -21.83 8.23 -14.44
C LYS A 654 -22.55 7.24 -15.38
N MET A 655 -22.06 6.00 -15.49
CA MET A 655 -22.73 4.98 -16.28
C MET A 655 -24.11 4.61 -15.74
N GLN A 656 -24.24 4.51 -14.41
CA GLN A 656 -25.52 4.24 -13.77
C GLN A 656 -26.54 5.35 -14.07
N VAL A 657 -26.15 6.61 -13.92
CA VAL A 657 -26.96 7.77 -14.26
C VAL A 657 -27.34 7.78 -15.74
N TYR A 658 -26.37 7.56 -16.61
CA TYR A 658 -26.60 7.50 -18.06
C TYR A 658 -27.61 6.41 -18.44
N CYS A 659 -27.47 5.21 -17.88
CA CYS A 659 -28.38 4.11 -18.14
C CYS A 659 -29.80 4.37 -17.61
N SER A 660 -29.93 4.98 -16.41
CA SER A 660 -31.23 5.21 -15.78
C SER A 660 -31.93 6.48 -16.27
N GLU A 661 -31.22 7.58 -16.42
CA GLU A 661 -31.81 8.90 -16.68
C GLU A 661 -31.69 9.32 -18.14
N ASP A 662 -30.50 9.28 -18.73
CA ASP A 662 -30.32 9.70 -20.12
C ASP A 662 -30.93 8.71 -21.12
N LEU A 663 -30.66 7.43 -20.91
CA LEU A 663 -31.22 6.38 -21.76
C LEU A 663 -32.62 5.96 -21.29
N GLY A 664 -32.73 5.37 -20.08
CA GLY A 664 -33.96 4.69 -19.64
C GLY A 664 -35.16 5.60 -19.53
N ALA A 665 -35.03 6.69 -18.78
CA ALA A 665 -36.16 7.60 -18.50
C ALA A 665 -36.43 8.62 -19.63
N PHE A 666 -35.49 8.80 -20.53
CA PHE A 666 -35.61 9.79 -21.59
C PHE A 666 -35.49 9.15 -22.98
N TYR A 667 -34.32 8.92 -23.49
CA TYR A 667 -34.10 8.59 -24.89
C TYR A 667 -34.81 7.30 -25.34
N LEU A 668 -34.58 6.20 -24.62
CA LEU A 668 -35.19 4.91 -24.96
C LEU A 668 -36.71 4.90 -24.74
N ASP A 669 -37.18 5.68 -23.77
CA ASP A 669 -38.62 5.80 -23.52
C ASP A 669 -39.32 6.46 -24.70
N ILE A 670 -38.77 7.54 -25.23
CA ILE A 670 -39.27 8.26 -26.43
C ILE A 670 -39.16 7.35 -27.67
N LEU A 671 -38.09 6.61 -27.81
CA LEU A 671 -37.85 5.75 -28.96
C LEU A 671 -38.78 4.55 -29.10
N LYS A 672 -39.48 4.12 -28.03
CA LYS A 672 -40.38 2.95 -28.08
C LYS A 672 -41.42 3.06 -29.20
N ASP A 673 -42.07 4.22 -29.34
CA ASP A 673 -43.04 4.42 -30.43
C ASP A 673 -42.36 4.24 -31.78
N ARG A 674 -41.27 4.94 -32.01
CA ARG A 674 -40.56 4.91 -33.30
C ARG A 674 -40.01 3.52 -33.65
N LEU A 675 -39.43 2.84 -32.69
CA LEU A 675 -38.82 1.49 -32.92
C LEU A 675 -39.85 0.40 -33.21
N TYR A 676 -41.07 0.52 -32.62
CA TYR A 676 -42.08 -0.55 -32.68
C TYR A 676 -43.23 -0.22 -33.66
N THR A 677 -43.45 1.04 -34.01
CA THR A 677 -44.60 1.42 -34.82
C THR A 677 -44.27 1.89 -36.23
N THR A 678 -43.05 2.43 -36.49
CA THR A 678 -42.65 2.83 -37.83
C THR A 678 -42.36 1.66 -38.76
N ALA A 679 -42.32 1.90 -40.07
CA ALA A 679 -41.98 0.88 -41.02
C ALA A 679 -40.53 0.38 -40.84
N ALA A 680 -40.31 -0.92 -41.00
CA ALA A 680 -39.06 -1.59 -40.68
C ALA A 680 -37.81 -0.95 -41.30
N LYS A 681 -37.93 -0.42 -42.53
CA LYS A 681 -36.81 0.19 -43.26
C LYS A 681 -36.92 1.71 -43.34
N SER A 682 -37.77 2.33 -42.54
CA SER A 682 -37.95 3.78 -42.57
C SER A 682 -36.68 4.49 -42.06
N GLN A 683 -36.42 5.67 -42.61
CA GLN A 683 -35.32 6.52 -42.11
C GLN A 683 -35.44 6.79 -40.63
N ALA A 684 -36.64 7.04 -40.11
CA ALA A 684 -36.87 7.27 -38.70
C ALA A 684 -36.39 6.10 -37.81
N ARG A 685 -36.70 4.86 -38.21
CA ARG A 685 -36.25 3.65 -37.47
C ARG A 685 -34.74 3.42 -37.62
N ARG A 686 -34.20 3.55 -38.82
CA ARG A 686 -32.78 3.36 -39.11
C ARG A 686 -31.90 4.45 -38.42
N SER A 687 -32.39 5.69 -38.35
CA SER A 687 -31.74 6.75 -37.60
C SER A 687 -31.59 6.36 -36.11
N ALA A 688 -32.69 5.92 -35.48
CA ALA A 688 -32.65 5.42 -34.11
C ALA A 688 -31.67 4.26 -33.93
N GLN A 689 -31.76 3.26 -34.82
CA GLN A 689 -30.90 2.09 -34.75
C GLN A 689 -29.44 2.42 -34.98
N THR A 690 -29.10 3.37 -35.83
CA THR A 690 -27.74 3.88 -36.03
C THR A 690 -27.18 4.45 -34.72
N ALA A 691 -27.95 5.30 -34.04
CA ALA A 691 -27.56 5.87 -32.75
C ALA A 691 -27.46 4.79 -31.66
N LEU A 692 -28.46 3.91 -31.57
CA LEU A 692 -28.42 2.76 -30.60
C LEU A 692 -27.23 1.85 -30.83
N TRP A 693 -26.88 1.57 -32.08
CA TRP A 693 -25.70 0.78 -32.43
C TRP A 693 -24.42 1.43 -31.90
N GLN A 694 -24.20 2.71 -32.19
CA GLN A 694 -23.01 3.45 -31.74
C GLN A 694 -22.96 3.53 -30.22
N ILE A 695 -24.09 3.79 -29.56
CA ILE A 695 -24.18 3.82 -28.09
C ILE A 695 -23.87 2.43 -27.50
N THR A 696 -24.40 1.36 -28.10
CA THR A 696 -24.11 -0.02 -27.66
C THR A 696 -22.63 -0.32 -27.76
N GLN A 697 -22.02 -0.01 -28.89
CA GLN A 697 -20.60 -0.21 -29.13
C GLN A 697 -19.73 0.59 -28.14
N ALA A 698 -20.08 1.83 -27.86
CA ALA A 698 -19.38 2.66 -26.90
C ALA A 698 -19.55 2.14 -25.46
N MET A 699 -20.79 1.82 -25.07
CA MET A 699 -21.13 1.35 -23.73
C MET A 699 -20.41 0.04 -23.39
N LEU A 700 -20.31 -0.90 -24.34
CA LEU A 700 -19.59 -2.16 -24.14
C LEU A 700 -18.11 -1.89 -23.82
N ARG A 701 -17.48 -0.94 -24.51
CA ARG A 701 -16.09 -0.58 -24.31
C ARG A 701 -15.88 0.17 -22.98
N TRP A 702 -16.82 1.02 -22.58
CA TRP A 702 -16.75 1.72 -21.29
C TRP A 702 -16.83 0.77 -20.12
N MET A 703 -17.67 -0.27 -20.20
CA MET A 703 -17.90 -1.22 -19.12
C MET A 703 -16.91 -2.38 -19.10
N ALA A 704 -16.22 -2.67 -20.19
CA ALA A 704 -15.33 -3.82 -20.32
C ALA A 704 -14.25 -3.92 -19.20
N PRO A 705 -13.65 -2.83 -18.70
CA PRO A 705 -12.67 -2.92 -17.62
C PRO A 705 -13.21 -3.47 -16.31
N PHE A 706 -14.49 -3.31 -15.99
CA PHE A 706 -15.06 -3.75 -14.71
C PHE A 706 -16.23 -4.74 -14.82
N LEU A 707 -17.05 -4.70 -15.89
CA LEU A 707 -18.07 -5.71 -16.23
C LEU A 707 -17.59 -6.58 -17.39
N SER A 708 -16.43 -7.17 -17.20
CA SER A 708 -15.66 -7.82 -18.27
C SER A 708 -16.37 -8.99 -18.91
N PHE A 709 -17.02 -9.86 -18.12
CA PHE A 709 -17.75 -11.01 -18.63
C PHE A 709 -19.03 -10.59 -19.36
N THR A 710 -19.76 -9.63 -18.83
CA THR A 710 -20.99 -9.10 -19.45
C THR A 710 -20.67 -8.39 -20.77
N ALA A 711 -19.60 -7.61 -20.82
CA ALA A 711 -19.17 -6.92 -22.04
C ALA A 711 -18.77 -7.94 -23.12
N GLU A 712 -18.01 -8.97 -22.78
CA GLU A 712 -17.58 -10.01 -23.71
C GLU A 712 -18.77 -10.86 -24.20
N GLU A 713 -19.70 -11.25 -23.31
CA GLU A 713 -20.94 -11.94 -23.69
C GLU A 713 -21.74 -11.15 -24.71
N ALA A 714 -21.95 -9.85 -24.46
CA ALA A 714 -22.69 -8.96 -25.35
C ALA A 714 -21.94 -8.75 -26.69
N TRP A 715 -20.62 -8.65 -26.64
CA TRP A 715 -19.78 -8.58 -27.83
C TRP A 715 -19.95 -9.80 -28.71
N THR A 716 -19.94 -11.00 -28.12
CA THR A 716 -20.18 -12.28 -28.82
C THR A 716 -21.58 -12.31 -29.42
N VAL A 717 -22.60 -11.83 -28.71
CA VAL A 717 -23.99 -11.78 -29.23
C VAL A 717 -24.09 -10.89 -30.47
N LEU A 718 -23.43 -9.72 -30.46
CA LEU A 718 -23.37 -8.85 -31.64
C LEU A 718 -22.66 -9.51 -32.82
N GLY A 719 -21.54 -10.22 -32.55
CA GLY A 719 -20.78 -10.95 -33.59
C GLY A 719 -21.55 -12.14 -34.18
N ALA A 720 -22.25 -12.92 -33.36
CA ALA A 720 -23.07 -14.08 -33.79
C ALA A 720 -24.21 -13.69 -34.73
N ALA A 721 -24.69 -12.45 -34.63
CA ALA A 721 -25.68 -11.91 -35.55
C ALA A 721 -25.11 -11.56 -36.94
N GLY A 722 -23.83 -11.82 -37.21
CA GLY A 722 -23.15 -11.49 -38.49
C GLY A 722 -23.00 -9.99 -38.75
N LYS A 723 -23.18 -9.15 -37.68
CA LYS A 723 -23.36 -7.71 -37.79
C LYS A 723 -22.15 -6.90 -37.26
N THR A 724 -21.08 -7.59 -36.93
CA THR A 724 -19.82 -6.91 -36.61
C THR A 724 -19.06 -6.63 -37.89
N PRO A 725 -18.48 -5.41 -38.05
CA PRO A 725 -17.64 -5.09 -39.20
C PRO A 725 -16.58 -6.16 -39.41
N ALA A 726 -16.15 -6.38 -40.65
CA ALA A 726 -15.17 -7.39 -41.05
C ALA A 726 -13.80 -7.28 -40.28
N ASN A 727 -13.60 -6.20 -39.53
CA ASN A 727 -12.44 -5.93 -38.67
C ASN A 727 -12.68 -6.21 -37.20
N THR A 728 -13.78 -6.81 -36.80
CA THR A 728 -14.08 -7.06 -35.39
C THR A 728 -13.13 -8.10 -34.84
N ARG A 729 -12.44 -7.72 -33.78
CA ARG A 729 -11.53 -8.60 -33.09
C ARG A 729 -12.30 -9.69 -32.35
N GLU A 730 -11.69 -10.82 -32.18
CA GLU A 730 -12.26 -12.00 -31.53
C GLU A 730 -12.80 -11.70 -30.12
N SER A 731 -12.17 -10.74 -29.43
CA SER A 731 -12.56 -10.28 -28.10
C SER A 731 -12.62 -8.73 -28.02
N ILE A 732 -13.55 -8.22 -27.22
CA ILE A 732 -13.67 -6.77 -26.96
C ILE A 732 -12.38 -6.21 -26.33
N PHE A 733 -11.62 -7.00 -25.57
CA PHE A 733 -10.35 -6.61 -24.97
C PHE A 733 -9.22 -6.37 -25.98
N MET A 734 -9.41 -6.79 -27.22
CA MET A 734 -8.47 -6.52 -28.32
C MET A 734 -8.82 -5.25 -29.11
N ASP A 735 -9.91 -4.56 -28.75
CA ASP A 735 -10.40 -3.40 -29.47
C ASP A 735 -10.17 -2.10 -28.69
N GLY A 736 -10.17 -0.96 -29.39
CA GLY A 736 -10.02 0.37 -28.78
C GLY A 736 -11.37 1.05 -28.54
N TYR A 737 -11.34 2.22 -27.89
CA TYR A 737 -12.54 3.03 -27.74
C TYR A 737 -13.06 3.57 -29.06
N LEU A 738 -14.39 3.61 -29.21
CA LEU A 738 -15.04 4.08 -30.43
C LEU A 738 -14.81 5.57 -30.63
N THR A 739 -14.55 5.99 -31.87
CA THR A 739 -14.59 7.42 -32.22
C THR A 739 -16.05 7.84 -32.39
N LEU A 740 -16.56 8.59 -31.45
CA LEU A 740 -17.90 9.18 -31.49
C LEU A 740 -17.88 10.56 -32.19
N PRO A 741 -19.02 11.00 -32.75
CA PRO A 741 -19.13 12.35 -33.32
C PRO A 741 -18.77 13.43 -32.29
N THR A 742 -18.22 14.56 -32.78
CA THR A 742 -18.00 15.72 -31.91
C THR A 742 -19.34 16.21 -31.33
N PRO A 743 -19.43 16.45 -30.01
CA PRO A 743 -20.64 16.90 -29.37
C PRO A 743 -21.15 18.25 -29.97
N ASP A 744 -22.43 18.32 -30.29
CA ASP A 744 -23.10 19.56 -30.60
C ASP A 744 -23.62 20.23 -29.33
N GLU A 745 -22.86 21.18 -28.82
CA GLU A 745 -23.15 21.85 -27.56
C GLU A 745 -24.44 22.69 -27.60
N SER A 746 -24.84 23.19 -28.79
CA SER A 746 -26.09 23.94 -28.98
C SER A 746 -27.28 22.99 -28.83
N LEU A 747 -27.19 21.86 -29.47
CA LEU A 747 -28.19 20.80 -29.42
C LEU A 747 -28.31 20.23 -27.99
N VAL A 748 -27.19 20.01 -27.30
CA VAL A 748 -27.20 19.54 -25.91
C VAL A 748 -27.94 20.54 -25.00
N ARG A 749 -27.68 21.85 -25.13
CA ARG A 749 -28.41 22.87 -24.34
C ARG A 749 -29.91 22.93 -24.67
N LYS A 750 -30.30 22.89 -25.95
CA LYS A 750 -31.69 22.81 -26.35
C LYS A 750 -32.42 21.64 -25.70
N TRP A 751 -31.88 20.44 -25.85
CA TRP A 751 -32.51 19.23 -25.33
C TRP A 751 -32.47 19.15 -23.79
N ALA A 752 -31.47 19.72 -23.13
CA ALA A 752 -31.46 19.84 -21.66
C ALA A 752 -32.67 20.64 -21.18
N ARG A 753 -32.98 21.78 -21.84
CA ARG A 753 -34.14 22.58 -21.52
C ARG A 753 -35.46 21.87 -21.82
N ILE A 754 -35.53 21.15 -22.93
CA ILE A 754 -36.73 20.32 -23.26
C ILE A 754 -36.96 19.25 -22.22
N ARG A 755 -35.89 18.60 -21.69
CA ARG A 755 -35.98 17.62 -20.61
C ARG A 755 -36.56 18.22 -19.32
N GLU A 756 -36.07 19.40 -18.91
CA GLU A 756 -36.59 20.10 -17.73
C GLU A 756 -38.11 20.39 -17.87
N ILE A 757 -38.56 20.85 -19.02
CA ILE A 757 -39.96 21.09 -19.29
C ILE A 757 -40.75 19.78 -19.27
N ARG A 758 -40.24 18.71 -19.89
CA ARG A 758 -40.86 17.37 -19.86
C ARG A 758 -41.04 16.85 -18.46
N GLU A 759 -40.05 17.04 -17.55
CA GLU A 759 -40.16 16.64 -16.16
C GLU A 759 -41.34 17.33 -15.43
N GLN A 760 -41.61 18.62 -15.72
CA GLN A 760 -42.76 19.31 -15.14
C GLN A 760 -44.09 18.77 -15.72
N VAL A 761 -44.15 18.57 -17.07
CA VAL A 761 -45.32 17.94 -17.71
C VAL A 761 -45.61 16.54 -17.10
N ASN A 762 -44.56 15.75 -16.90
CA ASN A 762 -44.75 14.42 -16.28
C ASN A 762 -45.32 14.51 -14.87
N LYS A 763 -44.94 15.51 -14.06
CA LYS A 763 -45.52 15.73 -12.72
C LYS A 763 -47.05 16.05 -12.81
N ASP A 764 -47.47 16.88 -13.75
CA ASP A 764 -48.89 17.21 -13.92
C ASP A 764 -49.71 16.00 -14.43
N ILE A 765 -49.10 15.19 -15.33
CA ILE A 765 -49.74 13.93 -15.77
C ILE A 765 -49.86 12.93 -14.59
N GLU A 766 -48.87 12.87 -13.70
CA GLU A 766 -48.93 12.01 -12.52
C GLU A 766 -50.06 12.43 -11.54
N VAL A 767 -50.42 13.72 -11.48
CA VAL A 767 -51.63 14.18 -10.73
C VAL A 767 -52.88 13.54 -11.31
N LEU A 768 -53.06 13.60 -12.66
CA LEU A 768 -54.17 12.95 -13.31
C LEU A 768 -54.19 11.42 -13.09
N ARG A 769 -53.02 10.80 -13.01
CA ARG A 769 -52.90 9.36 -12.74
C ARG A 769 -53.28 9.04 -11.29
N ALA A 770 -52.81 9.83 -10.34
CA ALA A 770 -53.15 9.68 -8.93
C ALA A 770 -54.66 9.84 -8.69
N ASP A 771 -55.32 10.75 -9.44
CA ASP A 771 -56.77 10.93 -9.43
C ASP A 771 -57.52 9.77 -10.16
N GLY A 772 -56.84 8.83 -10.76
CA GLY A 772 -57.45 7.73 -11.52
C GLY A 772 -58.05 8.14 -12.86
N LYS A 773 -57.76 9.37 -13.36
CA LYS A 773 -58.32 9.92 -14.62
C LYS A 773 -57.62 9.36 -15.85
N VAL A 774 -56.33 9.06 -15.73
CA VAL A 774 -55.49 8.41 -16.78
C VAL A 774 -54.74 7.23 -16.26
N GLY A 775 -54.59 6.18 -17.07
CA GLY A 775 -53.79 5.01 -16.77
C GLY A 775 -52.36 5.09 -17.34
N ALA A 776 -52.17 5.84 -18.39
CA ALA A 776 -50.88 6.05 -19.10
C ALA A 776 -50.80 7.47 -19.64
N SER A 777 -49.56 7.97 -19.80
CA SER A 777 -49.31 9.34 -20.33
C SER A 777 -49.89 9.54 -21.73
N LEU A 778 -49.92 8.52 -22.57
CA LEU A 778 -50.56 8.54 -23.90
C LEU A 778 -52.09 8.79 -23.84
N GLN A 779 -52.72 8.69 -22.70
CA GLN A 779 -54.14 9.04 -22.53
C GLN A 779 -54.31 10.53 -22.25
N ALA A 780 -53.26 11.29 -22.11
CA ALA A 780 -53.32 12.71 -21.80
C ALA A 780 -53.11 13.58 -23.06
N GLU A 781 -53.75 14.73 -23.06
CA GLU A 781 -53.47 15.87 -23.93
C GLU A 781 -52.96 17.02 -23.07
N VAL A 782 -51.98 17.75 -23.57
CA VAL A 782 -51.30 18.80 -22.80
C VAL A 782 -51.33 20.13 -23.58
N THR A 783 -51.75 21.19 -22.89
CA THR A 783 -51.55 22.57 -23.33
C THR A 783 -50.34 23.12 -22.55
N LEU A 784 -49.32 23.56 -23.27
CA LEU A 784 -48.08 24.03 -22.73
C LEU A 784 -47.87 25.48 -23.10
N THR A 785 -47.98 26.37 -22.10
CA THR A 785 -47.67 27.79 -22.24
C THR A 785 -46.22 28.03 -21.78
N VAL A 786 -45.42 28.69 -22.61
CA VAL A 786 -44.00 28.90 -22.34
C VAL A 786 -43.54 30.28 -22.82
N ASN A 787 -42.38 30.75 -22.31
CA ASN A 787 -41.76 31.98 -22.78
C ASN A 787 -41.27 31.84 -24.24
N GLU A 788 -40.84 32.94 -24.84
CA GLU A 788 -40.46 33.00 -26.24
C GLU A 788 -39.29 32.04 -26.59
N ASP A 789 -38.27 31.96 -25.75
CA ASP A 789 -37.11 31.09 -25.97
C ASP A 789 -37.48 29.58 -25.91
N ASP A 790 -38.21 29.19 -24.88
CA ASP A 790 -38.73 27.83 -24.74
C ASP A 790 -39.71 27.47 -25.85
N HIS A 791 -40.54 28.48 -26.29
CA HIS A 791 -41.45 28.28 -27.39
C HIS A 791 -40.69 28.00 -28.69
N ALA A 792 -39.59 28.74 -28.98
CA ALA A 792 -38.77 28.52 -30.15
C ALA A 792 -38.18 27.11 -30.16
N TYR A 793 -37.64 26.61 -28.99
CA TYR A 793 -37.13 25.27 -28.90
C TYR A 793 -38.20 24.18 -29.12
N LEU A 794 -39.34 24.30 -28.52
CA LEU A 794 -40.43 23.32 -28.64
C LEU A 794 -41.09 23.36 -30.02
N ALA A 795 -41.36 24.56 -30.57
CA ALA A 795 -41.96 24.70 -31.88
C ALA A 795 -41.06 24.16 -33.00
N SER A 796 -39.74 24.21 -32.81
CA SER A 796 -38.80 23.64 -33.79
C SER A 796 -38.92 22.10 -33.95
N LEU A 797 -39.58 21.40 -33.03
CA LEU A 797 -39.85 19.96 -33.12
C LEU A 797 -41.10 19.64 -33.94
N GLY A 798 -41.88 20.64 -34.32
CA GLY A 798 -43.07 20.49 -35.17
C GLY A 798 -44.03 19.39 -34.67
N GLY A 799 -44.50 18.56 -35.58
CA GLY A 799 -45.40 17.46 -35.30
C GLY A 799 -44.82 16.33 -34.41
N ASP A 800 -43.50 16.28 -34.23
CA ASP A 800 -42.85 15.26 -33.42
C ASP A 800 -42.89 15.61 -31.92
N LEU A 801 -43.32 16.80 -31.55
CA LEU A 801 -43.35 17.29 -30.16
C LEU A 801 -44.12 16.34 -29.23
N LYS A 802 -45.32 15.84 -29.65
CA LYS A 802 -46.11 14.91 -28.86
C LYS A 802 -45.40 13.59 -28.50
N PHE A 803 -44.49 13.12 -29.37
CA PHE A 803 -43.71 11.90 -29.12
C PHE A 803 -42.61 12.11 -28.07
N VAL A 804 -42.03 13.32 -28.02
CA VAL A 804 -41.06 13.68 -27.00
C VAL A 804 -41.70 13.73 -25.61
N PHE A 805 -42.92 14.16 -25.49
CA PHE A 805 -43.69 14.21 -24.23
C PHE A 805 -44.51 12.94 -23.97
N ILE A 806 -44.55 12.01 -24.93
CA ILE A 806 -45.31 10.75 -24.83
C ILE A 806 -46.78 11.03 -24.46
N THR A 807 -47.42 11.95 -25.22
CA THR A 807 -48.84 12.37 -25.07
C THR A 807 -49.56 12.15 -26.38
N SER A 808 -50.92 12.07 -26.35
CA SER A 808 -51.71 11.93 -27.59
C SER A 808 -51.73 13.24 -28.40
N ALA A 809 -51.82 14.36 -27.69
CA ALA A 809 -51.74 15.69 -28.32
C ALA A 809 -50.97 16.65 -27.39
N ILE A 810 -50.33 17.66 -28.03
CA ILE A 810 -49.70 18.76 -27.32
C ILE A 810 -49.99 20.07 -28.06
N THR A 811 -50.52 21.06 -27.35
CA THR A 811 -50.77 22.41 -27.87
C THR A 811 -49.77 23.36 -27.24
N LEU A 812 -48.99 24.03 -28.09
CA LEU A 812 -47.98 24.97 -27.66
C LEU A 812 -48.54 26.39 -27.74
N VAL A 813 -48.43 27.17 -26.68
CA VAL A 813 -48.89 28.55 -26.57
C VAL A 813 -47.74 29.44 -26.10
N ALA A 814 -47.53 30.57 -26.77
CA ALA A 814 -46.59 31.59 -26.32
C ALA A 814 -47.15 32.36 -25.12
N GLY A 815 -46.32 32.58 -24.10
CA GLY A 815 -46.69 33.30 -22.88
C GLY A 815 -45.45 33.87 -22.18
N HIS A 816 -45.59 34.28 -20.91
CA HIS A 816 -44.46 34.86 -20.15
C HIS A 816 -43.77 33.88 -19.21
N ALA A 817 -44.49 32.82 -18.81
CA ALA A 817 -43.99 31.82 -17.86
C ALA A 817 -44.52 30.43 -18.21
N LEU A 818 -43.78 29.41 -17.74
CA LEU A 818 -44.20 28.01 -17.87
C LEU A 818 -45.52 27.78 -17.13
N SER A 819 -46.54 27.34 -17.88
CA SER A 819 -47.82 26.86 -17.33
C SER A 819 -48.24 25.63 -18.11
N ILE A 820 -48.66 24.60 -17.39
CA ILE A 820 -49.03 23.30 -17.91
C ILE A 820 -50.49 23.01 -17.59
N SER A 821 -51.24 22.58 -18.58
CA SER A 821 -52.61 22.11 -18.38
C SER A 821 -52.75 20.74 -19.06
N ALA A 822 -52.83 19.69 -18.23
CA ALA A 822 -53.03 18.32 -18.70
C ALA A 822 -54.48 17.91 -18.55
N SER A 823 -55.07 17.28 -19.55
CA SER A 823 -56.45 16.76 -19.58
C SER A 823 -56.49 15.37 -20.19
N VAL A 824 -57.61 14.66 -19.95
CA VAL A 824 -57.84 13.33 -20.56
C VAL A 824 -58.18 13.53 -22.03
N SER A 825 -57.60 12.74 -22.92
CA SER A 825 -57.93 12.77 -24.35
C SER A 825 -59.31 12.20 -24.60
N ASN A 826 -60.04 12.85 -25.49
CA ASN A 826 -61.35 12.41 -25.95
C ASN A 826 -61.25 11.44 -27.15
N GLY A 827 -60.08 11.24 -27.72
CA GLY A 827 -59.84 10.35 -28.86
C GLY A 827 -60.07 8.89 -28.53
N THR A 828 -60.09 8.04 -29.56
CA THR A 828 -60.15 6.59 -29.43
C THR A 828 -58.72 6.01 -29.46
N LYS A 829 -58.43 5.03 -28.58
CA LYS A 829 -57.11 4.39 -28.45
C LYS A 829 -56.78 3.56 -29.71
N CYS A 830 -55.65 3.83 -30.34
CA CYS A 830 -55.05 2.97 -31.35
C CYS A 830 -54.44 1.73 -30.75
N GLU A 831 -54.83 0.52 -31.20
CA GLU A 831 -54.36 -0.76 -30.67
C GLU A 831 -52.87 -1.01 -30.89
N ARG A 832 -52.24 -0.33 -31.86
CA ARG A 832 -50.83 -0.53 -32.19
C ARG A 832 -49.91 0.47 -31.48
N CYS A 833 -50.15 1.79 -31.61
CA CYS A 833 -49.27 2.83 -31.02
C CYS A 833 -49.78 3.32 -29.67
N TRP A 834 -50.99 2.98 -29.27
CA TRP A 834 -51.63 3.32 -27.99
C TRP A 834 -51.92 4.81 -27.80
N HIS A 835 -51.65 5.68 -28.84
CA HIS A 835 -52.12 7.06 -28.82
C HIS A 835 -53.66 7.08 -28.95
N TYR A 836 -54.29 8.05 -28.39
CA TYR A 836 -55.71 8.39 -28.55
C TYR A 836 -55.85 9.33 -29.73
N CYS A 837 -56.58 8.94 -30.75
CA CYS A 837 -56.69 9.62 -32.00
C CYS A 837 -58.18 9.71 -32.48
N ASP A 838 -58.48 10.75 -33.27
CA ASP A 838 -59.81 10.95 -33.83
C ASP A 838 -60.04 10.22 -35.13
N ASP A 839 -58.97 9.69 -35.74
CA ASP A 839 -58.97 9.05 -37.05
C ASP A 839 -59.09 7.53 -37.01
N ILE A 840 -59.34 6.93 -35.83
CA ILE A 840 -59.56 5.52 -35.69
C ILE A 840 -60.81 5.08 -36.44
N GLY A 841 -60.69 4.00 -37.26
CA GLY A 841 -61.78 3.50 -38.10
C GLY A 841 -61.88 4.17 -39.46
N THR A 842 -61.06 5.15 -39.79
CA THR A 842 -61.10 5.80 -41.10
C THR A 842 -60.48 4.94 -42.24
N VAL A 843 -59.63 3.98 -41.91
CA VAL A 843 -58.98 3.06 -42.83
C VAL A 843 -59.65 1.71 -42.76
N ALA A 844 -60.48 1.35 -43.75
CA ALA A 844 -61.29 0.15 -43.74
C ALA A 844 -60.49 -1.18 -43.56
N ALA A 845 -59.24 -1.22 -44.05
CA ALA A 845 -58.36 -2.38 -43.87
C ALA A 845 -57.83 -2.55 -42.41
N HIS A 846 -57.86 -1.46 -41.62
CA HIS A 846 -57.33 -1.39 -40.24
C HIS A 846 -58.28 -0.60 -39.33
N PRO A 847 -59.47 -1.11 -39.01
CA PRO A 847 -60.50 -0.34 -38.34
C PRO A 847 -60.20 0.00 -36.88
N THR A 848 -59.21 -0.62 -36.24
CA THR A 848 -58.76 -0.39 -34.86
C THR A 848 -57.46 0.44 -34.82
N LEU A 849 -56.92 0.84 -35.97
CA LEU A 849 -55.66 1.59 -36.03
C LEU A 849 -55.88 3.02 -36.48
N CYS A 850 -55.02 3.92 -36.03
CA CYS A 850 -54.95 5.29 -36.57
C CYS A 850 -54.34 5.30 -37.99
N GLY A 851 -54.59 6.32 -38.74
CA GLY A 851 -54.08 6.47 -40.11
C GLY A 851 -52.58 6.39 -40.22
N ARG A 852 -51.88 6.93 -39.24
CA ARG A 852 -50.44 6.82 -39.11
C ARG A 852 -49.97 5.34 -39.05
N CYS A 853 -50.55 4.56 -38.16
CA CYS A 853 -50.21 3.13 -38.03
C CYS A 853 -50.60 2.31 -39.26
N ALA A 854 -51.70 2.59 -39.89
CA ALA A 854 -52.11 1.98 -41.14
C ALA A 854 -51.12 2.33 -42.28
N SER A 855 -50.71 3.57 -42.40
CA SER A 855 -49.67 3.97 -43.35
C SER A 855 -48.30 3.33 -43.09
N ASN A 856 -47.94 3.12 -41.84
CA ASN A 856 -46.67 2.45 -41.48
C ASN A 856 -46.68 0.93 -41.80
N LEU A 857 -47.85 0.30 -41.90
CA LEU A 857 -48.00 -1.11 -42.23
C LEU A 857 -48.03 -1.34 -43.76
N ASP A 858 -48.90 -0.63 -44.49
CA ASP A 858 -49.21 -0.94 -45.87
C ASP A 858 -49.02 0.29 -46.81
N GLY A 859 -48.66 1.45 -46.29
CA GLY A 859 -48.50 2.66 -47.03
C GLY A 859 -47.06 3.17 -47.12
N ALA A 860 -46.91 4.46 -47.45
CA ALA A 860 -45.62 5.14 -47.55
C ALA A 860 -44.88 5.29 -46.23
N GLY A 861 -45.59 5.05 -45.10
CA GLY A 861 -45.09 5.30 -43.77
C GLY A 861 -45.17 6.74 -43.34
N GLU A 862 -44.93 6.98 -42.08
CA GLU A 862 -44.83 8.34 -41.49
C GLU A 862 -43.46 8.97 -41.76
N VAL A 863 -43.42 10.29 -41.82
CA VAL A 863 -42.18 11.05 -41.86
C VAL A 863 -41.94 11.67 -40.50
N ARG A 864 -40.78 11.34 -39.89
CA ARG A 864 -40.26 11.97 -38.68
C ARG A 864 -39.07 12.82 -39.07
N LEU A 865 -38.92 13.96 -38.44
CA LEU A 865 -37.84 14.91 -38.72
C LEU A 865 -36.93 15.16 -37.51
N PHE A 866 -37.47 15.10 -36.32
CA PHE A 866 -36.78 15.53 -35.11
C PHE A 866 -36.71 14.43 -34.03
N ALA A 867 -37.76 13.61 -33.80
CA ALA A 867 -37.83 12.63 -32.73
C ALA A 867 -38.55 11.33 -33.09
#